data_03cbffd345c7714ca6399ff67810936c
#
_entry.id   03cbffd345c7714ca6399ff67810936c
#
_cell.length_a   1.000
_cell.length_b   1.000
_cell.length_c   1.000
_cell.angle_alpha   90.00
_cell.angle_beta   90.00
_cell.angle_gamma   90.00
#
_symmetry.space_group_name_H-M   'P 1'
#
loop_
_entity.id
_entity.type
_entity.pdbx_description
1 polymer ?
#
loop_
_entity_poly.entity_id
_entity_poly.type
_entity_poly.pdbx_seq_one_letter_code
_entity_poly.pdbx_strand_id
1 'polypeptide(L)'
;VISRNYIIDEKPDCVINIIDATNLERNLYLTTQIMEIDVPVVVALNMMDAVKKSGDKLDAVKLERELGIPVVEISALKNEGIPALMERAWQSAAEKREGSTVLRGSALSHVIDDVKIALKGKGVPSPLFHAVKLVEGDELEVKNHPDEVAMVEEFKEQFKDDVFEGDFEAMVADERYKYISAHFSTAFVHAEKKETFTKSDKADKVLTHRIWGIPIFLVILFAIFHLTFGTDLLYINTITGWFNGGAGFATDIDTGNEVLSAFVAVFYTADGISTPGAIVFNLMGFITDQIGGLIATGLENVGAAAWAQGLINDGIWAGLSGVLSFIPQILVLFLFISILEDSGYMARVAFILDRAFRKFGLSGRAFIPMIMGFGCSVPAAVNTRTLADEKERIMTNRVIPFFTCGAKAPILAAVCGAIAAQYTGVNADLLVFALYVFGMAMAVIMVAFMRQTSMRGEVAPFIMELPAYHAPQFHNLMVHLWDKLKHYLKKAFTIIVASAIVIWFLSNFSWQWQMVEMDESILYDIGSFVCWICTPMGFGVQWGEYAWVFVVAAVTGLIAKENVISTFFVLGNCLAGQALLDEGSMEGWQAVQFLMQQTGISWQGLIAFTVFNMLTIPCFAAAATVKAELPKGKFKFTVAFWLITSYLTSTAIYLIFTWWWTVFIVAVLIALAVTYFILRNKGKINFSRKNKNRAARE
;
A
#
# COMPACT_ATOMS: atom_id res chain seq x y z
N VAL A 1 -7.80 5.85 -19.93
CA VAL A 1 -7.08 7.08 -20.37
C VAL A 1 -5.62 6.77 -20.71
N ILE A 2 -4.79 6.18 -19.83
CA ILE A 2 -3.36 5.95 -20.08
C ILE A 2 -3.13 5.00 -21.27
N SER A 3 -3.78 3.82 -21.28
CA SER A 3 -3.65 2.86 -22.38
C SER A 3 -4.17 3.43 -23.71
N ARG A 4 -5.28 4.17 -23.66
CA ARG A 4 -5.85 4.87 -24.81
C ARG A 4 -4.84 5.86 -25.40
N ASN A 5 -4.33 6.76 -24.57
CA ASN A 5 -3.38 7.77 -25.04
C ASN A 5 -2.11 7.13 -25.60
N TYR A 6 -1.62 6.06 -24.98
CA TYR A 6 -0.47 5.31 -25.48
C TYR A 6 -0.71 4.78 -26.91
N ILE A 7 -1.87 4.14 -27.15
CA ILE A 7 -2.18 3.58 -28.48
C ILE A 7 -2.30 4.68 -29.53
N ILE A 8 -2.91 5.82 -29.18
CA ILE A 8 -3.14 6.94 -30.11
C ILE A 8 -1.86 7.73 -30.38
N ASP A 9 -1.07 8.00 -29.32
CA ASP A 9 0.11 8.86 -29.38
C ASP A 9 1.34 8.11 -29.93
N GLU A 10 1.60 6.89 -29.44
CA GLU A 10 2.79 6.09 -29.80
C GLU A 10 2.58 5.22 -31.04
N LYS A 11 1.34 5.00 -31.46
CA LYS A 11 0.95 4.24 -32.66
C LYS A 11 1.71 2.91 -32.79
N PRO A 12 1.49 1.96 -31.89
CA PRO A 12 2.12 0.66 -31.96
C PRO A 12 1.76 -0.05 -33.27
N ASP A 13 2.67 -0.87 -33.81
CA ASP A 13 2.45 -1.62 -35.04
C ASP A 13 1.29 -2.63 -34.95
N CYS A 14 1.05 -3.17 -33.75
CA CYS A 14 -0.06 -4.07 -33.47
C CYS A 14 -0.45 -4.02 -32.00
N VAL A 15 -1.75 -4.17 -31.71
CA VAL A 15 -2.30 -4.30 -30.35
C VAL A 15 -2.78 -5.73 -30.13
N ILE A 16 -2.23 -6.41 -29.13
CA ILE A 16 -2.74 -7.71 -28.66
C ILE A 16 -3.75 -7.44 -27.55
N ASN A 17 -5.02 -7.70 -27.81
CA ASN A 17 -6.08 -7.57 -26.84
C ASN A 17 -6.36 -8.92 -26.18
N ILE A 18 -5.96 -9.08 -24.93
CA ILE A 18 -6.16 -10.31 -24.16
C ILE A 18 -7.53 -10.27 -23.51
N ILE A 19 -8.37 -11.26 -23.83
CA ILE A 19 -9.72 -11.40 -23.28
C ILE A 19 -9.89 -12.72 -22.56
N ASP A 20 -10.64 -12.69 -21.47
CA ASP A 20 -11.03 -13.87 -20.71
C ASP A 20 -12.17 -14.60 -21.44
N ALA A 21 -11.87 -15.79 -21.95
CA ALA A 21 -12.82 -16.60 -22.69
C ALA A 21 -13.98 -17.13 -21.81
N THR A 22 -13.83 -17.13 -20.48
CA THR A 22 -14.90 -17.54 -19.55
C THR A 22 -15.94 -16.43 -19.33
N ASN A 23 -15.61 -15.16 -19.66
CA ASN A 23 -16.44 -13.97 -19.50
C ASN A 23 -16.46 -13.14 -20.80
N LEU A 24 -16.82 -13.78 -21.90
CA LEU A 24 -16.65 -13.24 -23.25
C LEU A 24 -17.39 -11.92 -23.46
N GLU A 25 -18.68 -11.83 -23.13
CA GLU A 25 -19.53 -10.66 -23.40
C GLU A 25 -18.96 -9.37 -22.81
N ARG A 26 -18.53 -9.43 -21.58
CA ARG A 26 -17.95 -8.26 -20.89
C ARG A 26 -16.60 -7.82 -21.47
N ASN A 27 -15.75 -8.80 -21.79
CA ASN A 27 -14.42 -8.51 -22.33
C ASN A 27 -14.49 -7.98 -23.77
N LEU A 28 -15.47 -8.39 -24.55
CA LEU A 28 -15.72 -7.89 -25.91
C LEU A 28 -16.12 -6.41 -25.92
N TYR A 29 -16.67 -5.87 -24.86
CA TYR A 29 -16.99 -4.43 -24.77
C TYR A 29 -15.74 -3.55 -25.01
N LEU A 30 -14.61 -3.85 -24.34
CA LEU A 30 -13.34 -3.16 -24.59
C LEU A 30 -12.84 -3.41 -26.01
N THR A 31 -13.00 -4.63 -26.53
CA THR A 31 -12.61 -5.00 -27.89
C THR A 31 -13.31 -4.09 -28.92
N THR A 32 -14.62 -3.84 -28.77
CA THR A 32 -15.37 -2.96 -29.66
C THR A 32 -14.83 -1.52 -29.67
N GLN A 33 -14.30 -1.05 -28.56
CA GLN A 33 -13.67 0.29 -28.48
C GLN A 33 -12.27 0.32 -29.12
N ILE A 34 -11.47 -0.74 -28.95
CA ILE A 34 -10.14 -0.83 -29.56
C ILE A 34 -10.25 -0.96 -31.07
N MET A 35 -11.30 -1.61 -31.56
CA MET A 35 -11.57 -1.77 -33.00
C MET A 35 -11.79 -0.43 -33.70
N GLU A 36 -12.18 0.62 -33.01
CA GLU A 36 -12.42 1.95 -33.57
C GLU A 36 -11.13 2.74 -33.86
N ILE A 37 -9.99 2.28 -33.34
CA ILE A 37 -8.68 2.89 -33.54
C ILE A 37 -8.04 2.32 -34.83
N ASP A 38 -7.34 3.19 -35.58
CA ASP A 38 -6.65 2.83 -36.84
C ASP A 38 -5.32 2.11 -36.57
N VAL A 39 -5.37 1.00 -35.79
CA VAL A 39 -4.20 0.17 -35.43
C VAL A 39 -4.59 -1.31 -35.63
N PRO A 40 -3.71 -2.16 -36.19
CA PRO A 40 -3.94 -3.58 -36.25
C PRO A 40 -4.17 -4.19 -34.86
N VAL A 41 -5.19 -5.05 -34.73
CA VAL A 41 -5.57 -5.66 -33.46
C VAL A 41 -5.66 -7.17 -33.65
N VAL A 42 -5.09 -7.92 -32.70
CA VAL A 42 -5.25 -9.37 -32.57
C VAL A 42 -5.87 -9.68 -31.22
N VAL A 43 -6.91 -10.48 -31.21
CA VAL A 43 -7.57 -10.94 -29.99
C VAL A 43 -6.91 -12.24 -29.51
N ALA A 44 -6.45 -12.26 -28.28
CA ALA A 44 -5.97 -13.45 -27.59
C ALA A 44 -7.04 -13.97 -26.63
N LEU A 45 -7.72 -15.05 -27.00
CA LEU A 45 -8.69 -15.74 -26.14
C LEU A 45 -7.95 -16.53 -25.07
N ASN A 46 -7.79 -15.95 -23.90
CA ASN A 46 -7.09 -16.58 -22.77
C ASN A 46 -8.05 -17.44 -21.94
N MET A 47 -7.50 -18.29 -21.08
CA MET A 47 -8.22 -19.24 -20.23
C MET A 47 -8.95 -20.37 -20.99
N MET A 48 -8.48 -20.73 -22.19
CA MET A 48 -9.07 -21.84 -22.96
C MET A 48 -8.96 -23.18 -22.26
N ASP A 49 -8.01 -23.37 -21.35
CA ASP A 49 -7.94 -24.53 -20.46
C ASP A 49 -9.14 -24.59 -19.48
N ALA A 50 -9.60 -23.46 -18.98
CA ALA A 50 -10.79 -23.37 -18.13
C ALA A 50 -12.07 -23.65 -18.93
N VAL A 51 -12.20 -23.09 -20.15
CA VAL A 51 -13.33 -23.35 -21.06
C VAL A 51 -13.39 -24.84 -21.43
N LYS A 52 -12.27 -25.47 -21.79
CA LYS A 52 -12.21 -26.91 -22.07
C LYS A 52 -12.57 -27.75 -20.84
N LYS A 53 -12.15 -27.36 -19.65
CA LYS A 53 -12.44 -28.05 -18.39
C LYS A 53 -13.91 -27.91 -17.97
N SER A 54 -14.57 -26.79 -18.28
CA SER A 54 -16.01 -26.62 -18.01
C SER A 54 -16.89 -27.43 -18.96
N GLY A 55 -16.36 -27.84 -20.08
CA GLY A 55 -17.09 -28.50 -21.14
C GLY A 55 -17.83 -27.54 -22.09
N ASP A 56 -17.62 -26.25 -21.90
CA ASP A 56 -18.15 -25.20 -22.77
C ASP A 56 -17.43 -25.25 -24.14
N LYS A 57 -18.10 -24.82 -25.17
CA LYS A 57 -17.54 -24.77 -26.52
C LYS A 57 -17.53 -23.33 -27.00
N LEU A 58 -16.35 -22.84 -27.36
CA LEU A 58 -16.14 -21.54 -27.98
C LEU A 58 -15.66 -21.76 -29.42
N ASP A 59 -16.31 -21.14 -30.37
CA ASP A 59 -15.93 -21.14 -31.77
C ASP A 59 -15.13 -19.87 -32.12
N ALA A 60 -13.81 -19.99 -32.04
CA ALA A 60 -12.89 -18.89 -32.30
C ALA A 60 -12.96 -18.41 -33.78
N VAL A 61 -13.20 -19.33 -34.71
CA VAL A 61 -13.32 -19.00 -36.15
C VAL A 61 -14.56 -18.14 -36.41
N LYS A 62 -15.67 -18.49 -35.75
CA LYS A 62 -16.88 -17.69 -35.83
C LYS A 62 -16.69 -16.30 -35.23
N LEU A 63 -16.02 -16.24 -34.07
CA LEU A 63 -15.70 -14.98 -33.41
C LEU A 63 -14.80 -14.10 -34.28
N GLU A 64 -13.79 -14.66 -34.93
CA GLU A 64 -12.88 -13.97 -35.86
C GLU A 64 -13.68 -13.39 -37.04
N ARG A 65 -14.63 -14.12 -37.58
CA ARG A 65 -15.48 -13.67 -38.70
C ARG A 65 -16.38 -12.52 -38.31
N GLU A 66 -17.00 -12.59 -37.14
CA GLU A 66 -17.92 -11.55 -36.64
C GLU A 66 -17.19 -10.27 -36.24
N LEU A 67 -16.02 -10.41 -35.63
CA LEU A 67 -15.20 -9.25 -35.26
C LEU A 67 -14.44 -8.63 -36.44
N GLY A 68 -14.16 -9.42 -37.49
CA GLY A 68 -13.31 -9.01 -38.60
C GLY A 68 -11.86 -8.72 -38.23
N ILE A 69 -11.38 -9.33 -37.14
CA ILE A 69 -10.01 -9.24 -36.63
C ILE A 69 -9.52 -10.63 -36.21
N PRO A 70 -8.21 -10.93 -36.33
CA PRO A 70 -7.66 -12.21 -35.98
C PRO A 70 -7.91 -12.59 -34.51
N VAL A 71 -8.28 -13.86 -34.29
CA VAL A 71 -8.55 -14.43 -32.97
C VAL A 71 -7.70 -15.66 -32.75
N VAL A 72 -6.94 -15.70 -31.66
CA VAL A 72 -6.05 -16.81 -31.32
C VAL A 72 -6.39 -17.35 -29.94
N GLU A 73 -6.61 -18.66 -29.84
CA GLU A 73 -6.83 -19.37 -28.58
C GLU A 73 -5.52 -19.55 -27.84
N ILE A 74 -5.49 -19.15 -26.56
CA ILE A 74 -4.32 -19.32 -25.71
C ILE A 74 -4.69 -19.81 -24.30
N SER A 75 -3.73 -20.43 -23.64
CA SER A 75 -3.72 -20.59 -22.19
C SER A 75 -2.39 -20.07 -21.66
N ALA A 76 -2.38 -18.86 -21.14
CA ALA A 76 -1.19 -18.28 -20.54
C ALA A 76 -0.71 -19.12 -19.34
N LEU A 77 -1.66 -19.75 -18.62
CA LEU A 77 -1.38 -20.64 -17.50
C LEU A 77 -0.54 -21.85 -17.91
N LYS A 78 -0.84 -22.46 -19.07
CA LYS A 78 -0.16 -23.63 -19.58
C LYS A 78 0.91 -23.32 -20.63
N ASN A 79 1.11 -22.05 -20.95
CA ASN A 79 1.99 -21.60 -22.02
C ASN A 79 1.61 -22.19 -23.41
N GLU A 80 0.31 -22.43 -23.63
CA GLU A 80 -0.23 -22.96 -24.89
C GLU A 80 -0.68 -21.81 -25.80
N GLY A 81 -0.41 -21.90 -27.10
CA GLY A 81 -0.85 -20.93 -28.13
C GLY A 81 -0.06 -19.63 -28.21
N ILE A 82 0.89 -19.37 -27.31
CA ILE A 82 1.67 -18.12 -27.29
C ILE A 82 2.52 -17.91 -28.58
N PRO A 83 3.24 -18.92 -29.09
CA PRO A 83 3.99 -18.75 -30.35
C PRO A 83 3.07 -18.41 -31.54
N ALA A 84 1.92 -19.05 -31.65
CA ALA A 84 0.95 -18.78 -32.71
C ALA A 84 0.35 -17.36 -32.60
N LEU A 85 0.10 -16.88 -31.38
CA LEU A 85 -0.33 -15.51 -31.12
C LEU A 85 0.73 -14.48 -31.58
N MET A 86 1.99 -14.71 -31.25
CA MET A 86 3.07 -13.80 -31.65
C MET A 86 3.28 -13.77 -33.16
N GLU A 87 3.18 -14.93 -33.82
CA GLU A 87 3.25 -15.01 -35.28
C GLU A 87 2.09 -14.28 -35.95
N ARG A 88 0.86 -14.47 -35.43
CA ARG A 88 -0.31 -13.79 -35.96
C ARG A 88 -0.26 -12.27 -35.73
N ALA A 89 0.24 -11.83 -34.59
CA ALA A 89 0.46 -10.43 -34.29
C ALA A 89 1.50 -9.79 -35.23
N TRP A 90 2.59 -10.51 -35.50
CA TRP A 90 3.62 -10.09 -36.46
C TRP A 90 3.07 -9.93 -37.89
N GLN A 91 2.27 -10.89 -38.34
CA GLN A 91 1.61 -10.83 -39.65
C GLN A 91 0.65 -9.64 -39.73
N SER A 92 -0.17 -9.44 -38.69
CA SER A 92 -1.13 -8.33 -38.63
C SER A 92 -0.46 -6.96 -38.57
N ALA A 93 0.73 -6.85 -37.97
CA ALA A 93 1.49 -5.60 -37.90
C ALA A 93 1.92 -5.06 -39.29
N ALA A 94 2.01 -5.94 -40.30
CA ALA A 94 2.33 -5.55 -41.66
C ALA A 94 1.12 -4.99 -42.43
N GLU A 95 -0.11 -5.16 -41.92
CA GLU A 95 -1.35 -4.76 -42.57
C GLU A 95 -1.78 -3.38 -42.07
N LYS A 96 -2.19 -2.47 -42.99
CA LYS A 96 -2.84 -1.22 -42.59
C LYS A 96 -4.32 -1.48 -42.34
N ARG A 97 -4.80 -1.07 -41.17
CA ARG A 97 -6.19 -1.20 -40.77
C ARG A 97 -6.82 0.17 -40.56
N GLU A 98 -8.02 0.38 -41.14
CA GLU A 98 -8.91 1.46 -40.74
C GLU A 98 -9.83 1.00 -39.60
N GLY A 99 -10.10 1.86 -38.62
CA GLY A 99 -11.00 1.57 -37.52
C GLY A 99 -12.41 1.21 -38.00
N SER A 100 -13.03 0.26 -37.31
CA SER A 100 -14.41 -0.18 -37.52
C SER A 100 -15.22 -0.07 -36.24
N THR A 101 -16.49 0.32 -36.32
CA THR A 101 -17.38 0.39 -35.16
C THR A 101 -18.55 -0.56 -35.32
N VAL A 102 -18.97 -1.11 -34.19
CA VAL A 102 -20.17 -1.94 -34.07
C VAL A 102 -21.46 -1.10 -34.04
N LEU A 103 -21.35 0.20 -33.94
CA LEU A 103 -22.49 1.15 -33.91
C LEU A 103 -23.08 1.45 -35.28
N ARG A 104 -22.57 0.82 -36.34
CA ARG A 104 -23.13 0.94 -37.71
C ARG A 104 -24.54 0.36 -37.71
N GLY A 105 -25.51 1.18 -38.14
CA GLY A 105 -26.92 0.80 -38.13
C GLY A 105 -27.70 1.17 -36.87
N SER A 106 -27.05 1.73 -35.87
CA SER A 106 -27.73 2.38 -34.74
C SER A 106 -28.24 3.76 -35.11
N ALA A 107 -29.13 4.32 -34.32
CA ALA A 107 -29.60 5.67 -34.45
C ALA A 107 -28.49 6.74 -34.41
N LEU A 108 -27.33 6.38 -33.83
CA LEU A 108 -26.15 7.25 -33.68
C LEU A 108 -25.24 7.23 -34.92
N SER A 109 -25.44 6.33 -35.88
CA SER A 109 -24.48 6.11 -36.98
C SER A 109 -24.28 7.37 -37.82
N HIS A 110 -25.36 8.16 -38.11
CA HIS A 110 -25.27 9.37 -38.90
C HIS A 110 -24.38 10.43 -38.25
N VAL A 111 -24.61 10.75 -36.97
CA VAL A 111 -23.81 11.77 -36.29
C VAL A 111 -22.35 11.32 -36.13
N ILE A 112 -22.11 10.03 -35.91
CA ILE A 112 -20.74 9.46 -35.84
C ILE A 112 -20.02 9.62 -37.17
N ASP A 113 -20.69 9.35 -38.30
CA ASP A 113 -20.12 9.47 -39.64
C ASP A 113 -19.86 10.93 -40.02
N ASP A 114 -20.77 11.86 -39.70
CA ASP A 114 -20.59 13.28 -39.95
C ASP A 114 -19.40 13.86 -39.18
N VAL A 115 -19.29 13.56 -37.88
CA VAL A 115 -18.15 13.97 -37.02
C VAL A 115 -16.86 13.33 -37.52
N LYS A 116 -16.88 12.03 -37.88
CA LYS A 116 -15.72 11.33 -38.46
C LYS A 116 -15.22 12.02 -39.73
N ILE A 117 -16.11 12.44 -40.65
CA ILE A 117 -15.73 13.12 -41.88
C ILE A 117 -15.09 14.47 -41.55
N ALA A 118 -15.64 15.22 -40.60
CA ALA A 118 -15.09 16.51 -40.17
C ALA A 118 -13.67 16.34 -39.58
N LEU A 119 -13.48 15.37 -38.68
CA LEU A 119 -12.18 15.07 -38.08
C LEU A 119 -11.16 14.57 -39.11
N LYS A 120 -11.58 13.71 -40.05
CA LYS A 120 -10.73 13.25 -41.17
C LYS A 120 -10.28 14.40 -42.04
N GLY A 121 -11.16 15.38 -42.30
CA GLY A 121 -10.82 16.61 -43.02
C GLY A 121 -9.76 17.47 -42.34
N LYS A 122 -9.68 17.43 -41.02
CA LYS A 122 -8.65 18.10 -40.20
C LYS A 122 -7.35 17.26 -40.01
N GLY A 123 -7.31 16.05 -40.58
CA GLY A 123 -6.15 15.16 -40.48
C GLY A 123 -5.92 14.53 -39.08
N VAL A 124 -6.98 14.44 -38.26
CA VAL A 124 -6.92 13.83 -36.95
C VAL A 124 -6.71 12.31 -37.11
N PRO A 125 -5.73 11.69 -36.42
CA PRO A 125 -5.51 10.24 -36.45
C PRO A 125 -6.68 9.52 -35.77
N SER A 126 -7.06 8.34 -36.28
CA SER A 126 -8.18 7.52 -35.76
C SER A 126 -9.49 8.29 -35.62
N PRO A 127 -9.98 8.98 -36.69
CA PRO A 127 -11.11 9.92 -36.63
C PRO A 127 -12.40 9.24 -36.14
N LEU A 128 -12.59 7.95 -36.41
CA LEU A 128 -13.76 7.20 -35.96
C LEU A 128 -13.80 7.08 -34.43
N PHE A 129 -12.67 6.79 -33.80
CA PHE A 129 -12.59 6.69 -32.36
C PHE A 129 -12.94 8.01 -31.66
N HIS A 130 -12.36 9.12 -32.15
CA HIS A 130 -12.67 10.46 -31.64
C HIS A 130 -14.13 10.85 -31.85
N ALA A 131 -14.70 10.50 -33.00
CA ALA A 131 -16.11 10.76 -33.27
C ALA A 131 -17.05 10.05 -32.29
N VAL A 132 -16.81 8.73 -32.03
CA VAL A 132 -17.62 8.00 -31.07
C VAL A 132 -17.46 8.57 -29.66
N LYS A 133 -16.25 8.94 -29.25
CA LYS A 133 -15.98 9.51 -27.93
C LYS A 133 -16.60 10.91 -27.75
N LEU A 134 -16.66 11.72 -28.78
CA LEU A 134 -17.40 13.02 -28.78
C LEU A 134 -18.89 12.78 -28.56
N VAL A 135 -19.47 11.80 -29.24
CA VAL A 135 -20.90 11.46 -29.08
C VAL A 135 -21.16 10.93 -27.66
N GLU A 136 -20.26 10.10 -27.09
CA GLU A 136 -20.32 9.68 -25.67
C GLU A 136 -20.20 10.86 -24.69
N GLY A 137 -19.63 12.01 -25.11
CA GLY A 137 -19.42 13.18 -24.25
C GLY A 137 -18.16 13.10 -23.39
N ASP A 138 -17.12 12.37 -23.83
CA ASP A 138 -15.83 12.26 -23.10
C ASP A 138 -15.22 13.64 -22.88
N GLU A 139 -14.97 14.00 -21.60
CA GLU A 139 -14.49 15.35 -21.23
C GLU A 139 -13.16 15.76 -21.90
N LEU A 140 -12.31 14.82 -22.24
CA LEU A 140 -11.03 15.09 -22.91
C LEU A 140 -11.26 15.39 -24.38
N GLU A 141 -12.11 14.63 -25.05
CA GLU A 141 -12.42 14.82 -26.46
C GLU A 141 -13.18 16.11 -26.68
N VAL A 142 -14.13 16.44 -25.81
CA VAL A 142 -14.85 17.73 -25.83
C VAL A 142 -13.91 18.93 -25.71
N LYS A 143 -12.84 18.82 -24.93
CA LYS A 143 -11.83 19.89 -24.82
C LYS A 143 -10.91 19.97 -26.02
N ASN A 144 -10.56 18.81 -26.60
CA ASN A 144 -9.63 18.73 -27.71
C ASN A 144 -10.28 19.14 -29.06
N HIS A 145 -11.58 18.94 -29.23
CA HIS A 145 -12.33 19.13 -30.47
C HIS A 145 -13.59 20.01 -30.27
N PRO A 146 -13.44 21.26 -29.80
CA PRO A 146 -14.59 22.11 -29.47
C PRO A 146 -15.48 22.48 -30.67
N ASP A 147 -14.93 22.50 -31.89
CA ASP A 147 -15.70 22.86 -33.10
C ASP A 147 -16.68 21.73 -33.46
N GLU A 148 -16.28 20.46 -33.30
CA GLU A 148 -17.11 19.30 -33.61
C GLU A 148 -18.16 19.03 -32.52
N VAL A 149 -17.99 19.55 -31.32
CA VAL A 149 -18.98 19.47 -30.24
C VAL A 149 -20.30 20.10 -30.65
N ALA A 150 -20.26 21.21 -31.40
CA ALA A 150 -21.48 21.88 -31.87
C ALA A 150 -22.37 20.97 -32.73
N MET A 151 -21.76 20.13 -33.60
CA MET A 151 -22.49 19.17 -34.43
C MET A 151 -23.16 18.08 -33.57
N VAL A 152 -22.46 17.64 -32.53
CA VAL A 152 -23.00 16.63 -31.60
C VAL A 152 -24.12 17.23 -30.75
N GLU A 153 -24.00 18.47 -30.30
CA GLU A 153 -25.03 19.14 -29.50
C GLU A 153 -26.28 19.41 -30.34
N GLU A 154 -26.15 19.86 -31.60
CA GLU A 154 -27.27 20.03 -32.53
C GLU A 154 -28.04 18.72 -32.74
N PHE A 155 -27.32 17.61 -32.89
CA PHE A 155 -27.95 16.29 -32.98
C PHE A 155 -28.65 15.91 -31.66
N LYS A 156 -28.04 16.19 -30.51
CA LYS A 156 -28.61 15.90 -29.18
C LYS A 156 -29.90 16.66 -28.91
N GLU A 157 -30.02 17.91 -29.40
CA GLU A 157 -31.24 18.69 -29.25
C GLU A 157 -32.40 18.16 -30.11
N GLN A 158 -32.06 17.59 -31.27
CA GLN A 158 -33.08 17.06 -32.21
C GLN A 158 -33.47 15.62 -31.86
N PHE A 159 -32.58 14.86 -31.17
CA PHE A 159 -32.79 13.49 -30.85
C PHE A 159 -33.54 13.33 -29.51
N LYS A 160 -34.77 12.83 -29.59
CA LYS A 160 -35.59 12.54 -28.40
C LYS A 160 -35.62 11.02 -28.18
N ASP A 161 -35.08 10.58 -27.07
CA ASP A 161 -35.18 9.21 -26.59
C ASP A 161 -35.82 9.20 -25.21
N ASP A 162 -36.91 8.45 -25.08
CA ASP A 162 -37.69 8.31 -23.83
C ASP A 162 -37.02 7.30 -22.84
N VAL A 163 -36.04 6.52 -23.29
CA VAL A 163 -35.42 5.46 -22.48
C VAL A 163 -34.20 5.96 -21.71
N PHE A 164 -33.35 6.74 -22.38
CA PHE A 164 -32.07 7.17 -21.80
C PHE A 164 -32.05 8.65 -21.38
N GLU A 165 -33.19 9.38 -21.54
CA GLU A 165 -33.34 10.78 -21.12
C GLU A 165 -32.20 11.70 -21.57
N GLY A 166 -31.55 11.40 -22.71
CA GLY A 166 -30.41 12.16 -23.24
C GLY A 166 -29.03 11.76 -22.74
N ASP A 167 -28.90 10.62 -22.03
CA ASP A 167 -27.60 10.03 -21.67
C ASP A 167 -27.01 9.22 -22.84
N PHE A 168 -26.21 9.91 -23.67
CA PHE A 168 -25.58 9.30 -24.83
C PHE A 168 -24.48 8.31 -24.50
N GLU A 169 -23.83 8.44 -23.35
CA GLU A 169 -22.87 7.43 -22.87
C GLU A 169 -23.57 6.09 -22.60
N ALA A 170 -24.71 6.13 -21.89
CA ALA A 170 -25.52 4.95 -21.63
C ALA A 170 -26.08 4.35 -22.93
N MET A 171 -26.46 5.19 -23.90
CA MET A 171 -27.00 4.75 -25.19
C MET A 171 -25.95 4.03 -26.05
N VAL A 172 -24.74 4.59 -26.15
CA VAL A 172 -23.63 3.94 -26.85
C VAL A 172 -23.27 2.61 -26.17
N ALA A 173 -23.27 2.58 -24.83
CA ALA A 173 -23.00 1.36 -24.08
C ALA A 173 -24.06 0.29 -24.36
N ASP A 174 -25.34 0.64 -24.36
CA ASP A 174 -26.45 -0.27 -24.64
C ASP A 174 -26.37 -0.85 -26.04
N GLU A 175 -26.12 -0.01 -27.04
CA GLU A 175 -25.95 -0.46 -28.44
C GLU A 175 -24.76 -1.42 -28.62
N ARG A 176 -23.64 -1.18 -27.92
CA ARG A 176 -22.50 -2.10 -27.91
C ARG A 176 -22.89 -3.44 -27.29
N TYR A 177 -23.59 -3.45 -26.14
CA TYR A 177 -24.05 -4.68 -25.51
C TYR A 177 -25.08 -5.43 -26.33
N LYS A 178 -26.01 -4.75 -26.98
CA LYS A 178 -26.97 -5.35 -27.91
C LYS A 178 -26.26 -6.04 -29.07
N TYR A 179 -25.27 -5.38 -29.67
CA TYR A 179 -24.46 -5.98 -30.73
C TYR A 179 -23.73 -7.23 -30.25
N ILE A 180 -23.05 -7.13 -29.08
CA ILE A 180 -22.31 -8.25 -28.48
C ILE A 180 -23.25 -9.43 -28.22
N SER A 181 -24.39 -9.22 -27.57
CA SER A 181 -25.35 -10.28 -27.26
C SER A 181 -25.97 -10.88 -28.52
N ALA A 182 -26.23 -10.12 -29.57
CA ALA A 182 -26.82 -10.63 -30.81
C ALA A 182 -25.85 -11.48 -31.64
N HIS A 183 -24.56 -11.06 -31.73
CA HIS A 183 -23.60 -11.66 -32.64
C HIS A 183 -22.72 -12.73 -31.98
N PHE A 184 -22.38 -12.58 -30.68
CA PHE A 184 -21.40 -13.42 -30.02
C PHE A 184 -22.00 -14.46 -29.06
N SER A 185 -23.24 -14.32 -28.61
CA SER A 185 -23.94 -15.35 -27.81
C SER A 185 -23.97 -16.73 -28.50
N THR A 186 -24.01 -16.72 -29.83
CA THR A 186 -24.03 -17.96 -30.64
C THR A 186 -22.65 -18.58 -30.87
N ALA A 187 -21.55 -17.84 -30.64
CA ALA A 187 -20.18 -18.35 -30.71
C ALA A 187 -19.77 -19.10 -29.44
N PHE A 188 -20.47 -18.87 -28.33
CA PHE A 188 -20.23 -19.51 -27.06
C PHE A 188 -21.42 -20.40 -26.67
N VAL A 189 -21.20 -21.71 -26.63
CA VAL A 189 -22.21 -22.68 -26.23
C VAL A 189 -21.87 -23.22 -24.86
N HIS A 190 -22.66 -22.85 -23.87
CA HIS A 190 -22.55 -23.42 -22.54
C HIS A 190 -22.89 -24.91 -22.55
N ALA A 191 -22.07 -25.73 -21.91
CA ALA A 191 -22.43 -27.12 -21.66
C ALA A 191 -23.71 -27.14 -20.81
N GLU A 192 -24.66 -28.02 -21.14
CA GLU A 192 -25.86 -28.26 -20.30
C GLU A 192 -25.41 -28.70 -18.91
N LYS A 193 -25.18 -27.77 -18.03
CA LYS A 193 -24.93 -28.06 -16.62
C LYS A 193 -26.23 -28.09 -15.86
N LYS A 194 -26.52 -29.22 -15.21
CA LYS A 194 -27.31 -29.20 -14.00
C LYS A 194 -26.65 -28.16 -13.07
N GLU A 195 -27.44 -27.28 -12.49
CA GLU A 195 -27.01 -26.25 -11.49
C GLU A 195 -26.27 -26.91 -10.31
N THR A 196 -25.08 -27.39 -10.52
CA THR A 196 -24.23 -27.89 -9.44
C THR A 196 -23.28 -26.76 -9.09
N PHE A 197 -23.48 -26.18 -7.91
CA PHE A 197 -22.54 -25.20 -7.33
C PHE A 197 -21.11 -25.68 -7.51
N THR A 198 -20.29 -24.85 -8.12
CA THR A 198 -18.85 -25.13 -8.27
C THR A 198 -18.18 -25.21 -6.91
N LYS A 199 -16.97 -25.76 -6.84
CA LYS A 199 -16.20 -25.74 -5.57
C LYS A 199 -15.95 -24.30 -5.11
N SER A 200 -15.77 -23.37 -6.05
CA SER A 200 -15.63 -21.92 -5.78
C SER A 200 -16.90 -21.36 -5.15
N ASP A 201 -18.08 -21.65 -5.68
CA ASP A 201 -19.35 -21.16 -5.15
C ASP A 201 -19.62 -21.67 -3.72
N LYS A 202 -19.22 -22.92 -3.44
CA LYS A 202 -19.32 -23.48 -2.09
C LYS A 202 -18.37 -22.79 -1.12
N ALA A 203 -17.14 -22.48 -1.53
CA ALA A 203 -16.19 -21.73 -0.74
C ALA A 203 -16.69 -20.29 -0.52
N ASP A 204 -17.20 -19.64 -1.55
CA ASP A 204 -17.72 -18.28 -1.46
C ASP A 204 -18.91 -18.17 -0.51
N LYS A 205 -19.77 -19.20 -0.42
CA LYS A 205 -20.88 -19.21 0.54
C LYS A 205 -20.41 -19.06 2.00
N VAL A 206 -19.21 -19.53 2.32
CA VAL A 206 -18.59 -19.41 3.64
C VAL A 206 -17.74 -18.15 3.74
N LEU A 207 -16.83 -17.96 2.78
CA LEU A 207 -15.82 -16.90 2.83
C LEU A 207 -16.39 -15.51 2.58
N THR A 208 -17.47 -15.39 1.79
CA THR A 208 -18.16 -14.13 1.54
C THR A 208 -19.41 -13.93 2.40
N HIS A 209 -19.59 -14.77 3.43
CA HIS A 209 -20.74 -14.67 4.30
C HIS A 209 -20.78 -13.31 5.02
N ARG A 210 -21.97 -12.69 5.05
CA ARG A 210 -22.18 -11.32 5.57
C ARG A 210 -21.63 -11.08 6.97
N ILE A 211 -21.69 -12.07 7.86
CA ILE A 211 -21.24 -11.99 9.26
C ILE A 211 -19.88 -12.66 9.42
N TRP A 212 -19.71 -13.88 8.90
CA TRP A 212 -18.51 -14.69 9.09
C TRP A 212 -17.35 -14.31 8.17
N GLY A 213 -17.58 -13.64 7.05
CA GLY A 213 -16.53 -13.28 6.10
C GLY A 213 -15.44 -12.39 6.71
N ILE A 214 -15.82 -11.40 7.55
CA ILE A 214 -14.85 -10.51 8.21
C ILE A 214 -14.05 -11.25 9.30
N PRO A 215 -14.65 -12.00 10.24
CA PRO A 215 -13.90 -12.81 11.19
C PRO A 215 -12.93 -13.81 10.53
N ILE A 216 -13.36 -14.53 9.50
CA ILE A 216 -12.51 -15.48 8.77
C ILE A 216 -11.30 -14.75 8.15
N PHE A 217 -11.54 -13.60 7.51
CA PHE A 217 -10.47 -12.79 6.96
C PHE A 217 -9.47 -12.35 8.03
N LEU A 218 -9.95 -11.89 9.19
CA LEU A 218 -9.09 -11.48 10.30
C LEU A 218 -8.26 -12.65 10.84
N VAL A 219 -8.82 -13.85 10.91
CA VAL A 219 -8.09 -15.06 11.32
C VAL A 219 -7.00 -15.41 10.29
N ILE A 220 -7.30 -15.37 9.00
CA ILE A 220 -6.31 -15.61 7.94
C ILE A 220 -5.19 -14.57 8.01
N LEU A 221 -5.54 -13.32 8.15
CA LEU A 221 -4.57 -12.23 8.26
C LEU A 221 -3.69 -12.38 9.52
N PHE A 222 -4.32 -12.71 10.66
CA PHE A 222 -3.61 -12.98 11.90
C PHE A 222 -2.63 -14.15 11.74
N ALA A 223 -3.06 -15.25 11.09
CA ALA A 223 -2.20 -16.40 10.83
C ALA A 223 -0.98 -16.00 9.97
N ILE A 224 -1.18 -15.19 8.92
CA ILE A 224 -0.09 -14.71 8.06
C ILE A 224 0.89 -13.85 8.87
N PHE A 225 0.40 -12.90 9.65
CA PHE A 225 1.27 -12.03 10.44
C PHE A 225 1.97 -12.80 11.56
N HIS A 226 1.29 -13.74 12.18
CA HIS A 226 1.88 -14.60 13.19
C HIS A 226 2.99 -15.48 12.61
N LEU A 227 2.76 -16.13 11.46
CA LEU A 227 3.78 -16.93 10.79
C LEU A 227 4.97 -16.11 10.27
N THR A 228 4.77 -14.81 10.02
CA THR A 228 5.82 -13.91 9.52
C THR A 228 6.61 -13.24 10.65
N PHE A 229 5.93 -12.77 11.70
CA PHE A 229 6.54 -11.91 12.72
C PHE A 229 6.50 -12.51 14.14
N GLY A 230 5.76 -13.59 14.34
CA GLY A 230 5.68 -14.23 15.67
C GLY A 230 6.97 -14.93 16.05
N THR A 231 7.26 -15.01 17.35
CA THR A 231 8.43 -15.72 17.92
C THR A 231 8.07 -17.12 18.40
N ASP A 232 6.81 -17.38 18.77
CA ASP A 232 6.31 -18.68 19.26
C ASP A 232 5.35 -19.31 18.22
N LEU A 233 5.79 -20.33 17.51
CA LEU A 233 5.03 -21.02 16.48
C LEU A 233 3.72 -21.60 17.04
N LEU A 234 2.58 -21.11 16.53
CA LEU A 234 1.23 -21.51 16.96
C LEU A 234 0.98 -21.40 18.48
N TYR A 235 1.71 -20.53 19.17
CA TYR A 235 1.66 -20.36 20.63
C TYR A 235 1.93 -21.65 21.41
N ILE A 236 2.78 -22.55 20.87
CA ILE A 236 3.07 -23.85 21.49
C ILE A 236 3.71 -23.66 22.87
N ASN A 237 4.66 -22.74 22.99
CA ASN A 237 5.32 -22.45 24.27
C ASN A 237 4.35 -21.83 25.27
N THR A 238 3.56 -20.87 24.83
CA THR A 238 2.53 -20.21 25.64
C THR A 238 1.47 -21.20 26.13
N ILE A 239 0.99 -22.08 25.25
CA ILE A 239 -0.02 -23.10 25.59
C ILE A 239 0.55 -24.13 26.54
N THR A 240 1.76 -24.62 26.28
CA THR A 240 2.40 -25.60 27.16
C THR A 240 2.74 -25.00 28.52
N GLY A 241 3.17 -23.75 28.59
CA GLY A 241 3.36 -23.01 29.83
C GLY A 241 2.09 -22.88 30.65
N TRP A 242 0.93 -22.66 30.00
CA TRP A 242 -0.37 -22.61 30.68
C TRP A 242 -0.75 -23.96 31.34
N PHE A 243 -0.49 -25.07 30.65
CA PHE A 243 -0.75 -26.41 31.19
C PHE A 243 0.28 -26.86 32.22
N ASN A 244 1.53 -26.38 32.17
CA ASN A 244 2.64 -26.81 33.03
C ASN A 244 2.95 -25.84 34.20
N GLY A 245 1.99 -24.97 34.56
CA GLY A 245 2.17 -24.08 35.71
C GLY A 245 3.19 -22.94 35.49
N GLY A 246 3.37 -22.51 34.22
CA GLY A 246 4.28 -21.44 33.86
C GLY A 246 5.59 -21.87 33.20
N ALA A 247 5.96 -23.16 33.28
CA ALA A 247 7.13 -23.68 32.57
C ALA A 247 6.77 -23.98 31.11
N GLY A 248 7.18 -23.12 30.19
CA GLY A 248 7.03 -23.35 28.76
C GLY A 248 7.91 -24.51 28.25
N PHE A 249 7.76 -24.85 26.99
CA PHE A 249 8.56 -25.88 26.33
C PHE A 249 9.94 -25.34 25.90
N ALA A 250 10.09 -24.02 25.80
CA ALA A 250 11.34 -23.41 25.39
C ALA A 250 12.35 -23.42 26.54
N THR A 251 13.52 -23.90 26.23
CA THR A 251 14.67 -23.88 27.12
C THR A 251 15.80 -23.18 26.39
N ASP A 252 16.52 -22.32 27.08
CA ASP A 252 17.83 -21.87 26.63
C ASP A 252 18.75 -23.09 26.52
N ILE A 253 19.02 -23.49 25.27
CA ILE A 253 19.92 -24.62 25.02
C ILE A 253 21.35 -24.07 25.00
N ASP A 254 21.98 -24.04 26.17
CA ASP A 254 23.42 -23.79 26.24
C ASP A 254 24.17 -25.04 25.80
N THR A 255 24.81 -24.96 24.62
CA THR A 255 25.59 -26.07 24.05
C THR A 255 27.06 -26.02 24.50
N GLY A 256 27.45 -25.07 25.35
CA GLY A 256 28.84 -24.87 25.77
C GLY A 256 29.75 -24.31 24.66
N ASN A 257 29.21 -24.03 23.50
CA ASN A 257 29.89 -23.36 22.37
C ASN A 257 29.04 -22.19 21.89
N GLU A 258 29.55 -20.98 21.99
CA GLU A 258 28.85 -19.72 21.70
C GLU A 258 28.27 -19.69 20.31
N VAL A 259 29.02 -20.10 19.29
CA VAL A 259 28.56 -20.14 17.89
C VAL A 259 27.44 -21.18 17.66
N LEU A 260 27.56 -22.35 18.35
CA LEU A 260 26.55 -23.39 18.22
C LEU A 260 25.27 -23.01 18.98
N SER A 261 25.36 -22.37 20.12
CA SER A 261 24.22 -21.85 20.88
C SER A 261 23.50 -20.76 20.08
N ALA A 262 24.23 -19.83 19.45
CA ALA A 262 23.68 -18.83 18.57
C ALA A 262 22.99 -19.44 17.32
N PHE A 263 23.52 -20.52 16.76
CA PHE A 263 22.86 -21.22 15.64
C PHE A 263 21.60 -21.95 16.09
N VAL A 264 21.58 -22.56 17.28
CA VAL A 264 20.39 -23.21 17.85
C VAL A 264 19.31 -22.15 18.12
N ALA A 265 19.68 -20.94 18.57
CA ALA A 265 18.78 -19.83 18.80
C ALA A 265 18.03 -19.33 17.52
N VAL A 266 18.49 -19.71 16.32
CA VAL A 266 17.73 -19.49 15.09
C VAL A 266 16.38 -20.22 15.09
N PHE A 267 16.33 -21.41 15.65
CA PHE A 267 15.15 -22.28 15.63
C PHE A 267 14.40 -22.30 16.97
N TYR A 268 15.12 -22.12 18.06
CA TYR A 268 14.59 -22.19 19.42
C TYR A 268 15.04 -20.95 20.20
N THR A 269 14.10 -20.15 20.64
CA THR A 269 14.33 -18.98 21.49
C THR A 269 13.71 -19.20 22.87
N ALA A 270 14.01 -18.34 23.82
CA ALA A 270 13.37 -18.34 25.13
C ALA A 270 11.82 -18.22 25.01
N ASP A 271 11.33 -17.60 23.95
CA ASP A 271 9.90 -17.44 23.68
C ASP A 271 9.25 -18.71 23.09
N GLY A 272 10.03 -19.65 22.53
CA GLY A 272 9.50 -20.88 21.95
C GLY A 272 10.17 -21.32 20.64
N ILE A 273 9.42 -22.11 19.87
CA ILE A 273 9.84 -22.56 18.54
C ILE A 273 9.62 -21.42 17.55
N SER A 274 10.67 -21.00 16.86
CA SER A 274 10.61 -19.89 15.91
C SER A 274 9.64 -20.16 14.75
N THR A 275 8.86 -19.15 14.37
CA THR A 275 8.00 -19.18 13.17
C THR A 275 8.85 -19.17 11.89
N PRO A 276 8.30 -19.54 10.73
CA PRO A 276 9.05 -19.50 9.47
C PRO A 276 9.68 -18.12 9.17
N GLY A 277 8.98 -17.03 9.48
CA GLY A 277 9.51 -15.67 9.33
C GLY A 277 10.61 -15.35 10.32
N ALA A 278 10.47 -15.78 11.58
CA ALA A 278 11.49 -15.61 12.62
C ALA A 278 12.76 -16.44 12.31
N ILE A 279 12.60 -17.69 11.82
CA ILE A 279 13.74 -18.53 11.41
C ILE A 279 14.61 -17.83 10.37
N VAL A 280 14.00 -17.30 9.30
CA VAL A 280 14.78 -16.64 8.24
C VAL A 280 15.37 -15.31 8.70
N PHE A 281 14.69 -14.59 9.60
CA PHE A 281 15.20 -13.38 10.23
C PHE A 281 16.41 -13.68 11.11
N ASN A 282 16.28 -14.62 12.05
CA ASN A 282 17.34 -15.02 12.99
C ASN A 282 18.54 -15.64 12.25
N LEU A 283 18.29 -16.44 11.20
CA LEU A 283 19.35 -17.01 10.37
C LEU A 283 20.17 -15.92 9.68
N MET A 284 19.50 -14.92 9.13
CA MET A 284 20.21 -13.80 8.50
C MET A 284 20.91 -12.92 9.52
N GLY A 285 20.29 -12.70 10.69
CA GLY A 285 20.92 -12.05 11.84
C GLY A 285 22.21 -12.77 12.24
N PHE A 286 22.14 -14.08 12.47
CA PHE A 286 23.31 -14.90 12.77
C PHE A 286 24.45 -14.76 11.73
N ILE A 287 24.10 -14.78 10.43
CA ILE A 287 25.09 -14.62 9.36
C ILE A 287 25.71 -13.21 9.39
N THR A 288 24.89 -12.17 9.57
CA THR A 288 25.37 -10.78 9.60
C THR A 288 26.22 -10.51 10.84
N ASP A 289 25.90 -11.09 11.98
CA ASP A 289 26.67 -10.95 13.23
C ASP A 289 28.03 -11.62 13.11
N GLN A 290 28.10 -12.84 12.53
CA GLN A 290 29.37 -13.50 12.27
C GLN A 290 30.26 -12.66 11.32
N ILE A 291 29.68 -12.09 10.27
CA ILE A 291 30.44 -11.24 9.33
C ILE A 291 30.88 -9.94 10.04
N GLY A 292 30.01 -9.34 10.85
CA GLY A 292 30.33 -8.15 11.65
C GLY A 292 31.50 -8.39 12.61
N GLY A 293 31.51 -9.53 13.33
CA GLY A 293 32.61 -9.94 14.19
C GLY A 293 33.92 -10.12 13.43
N LEU A 294 33.88 -10.72 12.23
CA LEU A 294 35.07 -10.84 11.37
C LEU A 294 35.59 -9.48 10.88
N ILE A 295 34.70 -8.56 10.55
CA ILE A 295 35.06 -7.18 10.16
C ILE A 295 35.72 -6.47 11.34
N ALA A 296 35.13 -6.51 12.52
CA ALA A 296 35.64 -5.89 13.74
C ALA A 296 37.05 -6.42 14.09
N THR A 297 37.20 -7.75 14.14
CA THR A 297 38.49 -8.41 14.40
C THR A 297 39.52 -8.05 13.31
N GLY A 298 39.10 -7.96 12.05
CA GLY A 298 39.98 -7.59 10.95
C GLY A 298 40.49 -6.15 11.09
N LEU A 299 39.63 -5.21 11.46
CA LEU A 299 39.98 -3.81 11.68
C LEU A 299 40.92 -3.63 12.90
N GLU A 300 40.70 -4.36 13.98
CA GLU A 300 41.58 -4.38 15.13
C GLU A 300 42.97 -4.90 14.78
N ASN A 301 43.06 -6.00 14.05
CA ASN A 301 44.34 -6.58 13.62
C ASN A 301 45.17 -5.69 12.72
N VAL A 302 44.52 -4.87 11.90
CA VAL A 302 45.18 -3.87 11.03
C VAL A 302 45.55 -2.60 11.82
N GLY A 303 45.07 -2.46 13.06
CA GLY A 303 45.32 -1.27 13.87
C GLY A 303 44.58 -0.02 13.35
N ALA A 304 43.37 -0.21 12.81
CA ALA A 304 42.58 0.91 12.29
C ALA A 304 42.25 1.93 13.39
N ALA A 305 42.22 3.22 13.04
CA ALA A 305 41.87 4.27 13.98
C ALA A 305 40.43 4.09 14.51
N ALA A 306 40.16 4.45 15.77
CA ALA A 306 38.87 4.26 16.42
C ALA A 306 37.67 4.82 15.62
N TRP A 307 37.83 6.01 15.02
CA TRP A 307 36.79 6.57 14.16
C TRP A 307 36.48 5.72 12.91
N ALA A 308 37.51 5.06 12.36
CA ALA A 308 37.33 4.22 11.18
C ALA A 308 36.65 2.88 11.55
N GLN A 309 36.98 2.33 12.73
CA GLN A 309 36.32 1.14 13.28
C GLN A 309 34.83 1.43 13.52
N GLY A 310 34.50 2.54 14.20
CA GLY A 310 33.12 2.97 14.44
C GLY A 310 32.36 3.26 13.15
N LEU A 311 32.96 3.96 12.18
CA LEU A 311 32.30 4.22 10.90
C LEU A 311 31.95 2.91 10.14
N ILE A 312 32.87 1.96 10.13
CA ILE A 312 32.67 0.72 9.38
C ILE A 312 31.72 -0.22 10.12
N ASN A 313 31.88 -0.41 11.44
CA ASN A 313 31.05 -1.31 12.22
C ASN A 313 29.68 -0.70 12.54
N ASP A 314 29.65 0.49 13.15
CA ASP A 314 28.41 1.04 13.71
C ASP A 314 27.66 1.91 12.67
N GLY A 315 28.38 2.54 11.74
CA GLY A 315 27.79 3.33 10.67
C GLY A 315 27.35 2.49 9.48
N ILE A 316 28.30 1.80 8.82
CA ILE A 316 28.04 1.11 7.55
C ILE A 316 27.48 -0.28 7.80
N TRP A 317 28.19 -1.11 8.60
CA TRP A 317 27.81 -2.50 8.79
C TRP A 317 26.53 -2.65 9.59
N ALA A 318 26.33 -1.91 10.67
CA ALA A 318 25.10 -1.93 11.45
C ALA A 318 23.88 -1.50 10.61
N GLY A 319 24.03 -0.44 9.82
CA GLY A 319 22.97 -0.02 8.87
C GLY A 319 22.67 -1.06 7.81
N LEU A 320 23.69 -1.78 7.33
CA LEU A 320 23.59 -2.84 6.33
C LEU A 320 22.96 -4.11 6.90
N SER A 321 23.46 -4.58 8.04
CA SER A 321 22.99 -5.80 8.71
C SER A 321 21.51 -5.70 9.10
N GLY A 322 21.08 -4.55 9.65
CA GLY A 322 19.68 -4.29 9.95
C GLY A 322 18.77 -4.47 8.73
N VAL A 323 19.17 -3.94 7.56
CA VAL A 323 18.41 -4.14 6.32
C VAL A 323 18.41 -5.59 5.88
N LEU A 324 19.58 -6.24 5.88
CA LEU A 324 19.73 -7.62 5.41
C LEU A 324 18.93 -8.61 6.26
N SER A 325 18.86 -8.41 7.57
CA SER A 325 18.12 -9.28 8.48
C SER A 325 16.61 -9.21 8.24
N PHE A 326 16.07 -8.04 7.91
CA PHE A 326 14.64 -7.86 7.62
C PHE A 326 14.19 -8.34 6.24
N ILE A 327 15.09 -8.39 5.24
CA ILE A 327 14.73 -8.75 3.87
C ILE A 327 14.08 -10.13 3.76
N PRO A 328 14.63 -11.22 4.36
CA PRO A 328 14.02 -12.53 4.27
C PRO A 328 12.65 -12.59 4.93
N GLN A 329 12.46 -11.90 6.05
CA GLN A 329 11.18 -11.81 6.73
C GLN A 329 10.12 -11.09 5.88
N ILE A 330 10.50 -10.00 5.21
CA ILE A 330 9.62 -9.30 4.26
C ILE A 330 9.29 -10.19 3.06
N LEU A 331 10.23 -11.04 2.60
CA LEU A 331 9.98 -12.02 1.54
C LEU A 331 8.92 -13.05 1.94
N VAL A 332 8.97 -13.55 3.17
CA VAL A 332 7.94 -14.46 3.71
C VAL A 332 6.59 -13.76 3.75
N LEU A 333 6.53 -12.50 4.16
CA LEU A 333 5.30 -11.72 4.11
C LEU A 333 4.76 -11.58 2.68
N PHE A 334 5.63 -11.21 1.74
CA PHE A 334 5.24 -11.08 0.33
C PHE A 334 4.78 -12.40 -0.27
N LEU A 335 5.38 -13.52 0.11
CA LEU A 335 4.97 -14.85 -0.30
C LEU A 335 3.52 -15.11 0.11
N PHE A 336 3.17 -14.92 1.38
CA PHE A 336 1.81 -15.16 1.87
C PHE A 336 0.80 -14.19 1.24
N ILE A 337 1.14 -12.91 1.10
CA ILE A 337 0.26 -11.92 0.46
C ILE A 337 0.05 -12.26 -1.01
N SER A 338 1.10 -12.67 -1.75
CA SER A 338 0.97 -13.07 -3.14
C SER A 338 0.11 -14.32 -3.29
N ILE A 339 0.21 -15.29 -2.37
CA ILE A 339 -0.69 -16.46 -2.32
C ILE A 339 -2.15 -16.03 -2.16
N LEU A 340 -2.45 -15.08 -1.28
CA LEU A 340 -3.79 -14.55 -1.12
C LEU A 340 -4.29 -13.80 -2.37
N GLU A 341 -3.41 -13.03 -3.01
CA GLU A 341 -3.72 -12.28 -4.23
C GLU A 341 -3.99 -13.23 -5.40
N ASP A 342 -3.07 -14.13 -5.68
CA ASP A 342 -3.17 -15.08 -6.80
C ASP A 342 -4.33 -16.07 -6.63
N SER A 343 -4.67 -16.45 -5.39
CA SER A 343 -5.82 -17.32 -5.12
C SER A 343 -7.18 -16.67 -5.47
N GLY A 344 -7.22 -15.36 -5.67
CA GLY A 344 -8.45 -14.59 -5.87
C GLY A 344 -9.21 -14.26 -4.57
N TYR A 345 -8.65 -14.59 -3.39
CA TYR A 345 -9.30 -14.31 -2.10
C TYR A 345 -9.38 -12.81 -1.81
N MET A 346 -8.35 -12.03 -2.21
CA MET A 346 -8.34 -10.58 -1.99
C MET A 346 -9.51 -9.84 -2.69
N ALA A 347 -9.96 -10.34 -3.84
CA ALA A 347 -11.13 -9.80 -4.53
C ALA A 347 -12.41 -9.92 -3.68
N ARG A 348 -12.57 -11.05 -2.97
CA ARG A 348 -13.71 -11.29 -2.07
C ARG A 348 -13.69 -10.39 -0.85
N VAL A 349 -12.50 -10.21 -0.27
CA VAL A 349 -12.30 -9.30 0.87
C VAL A 349 -12.66 -7.87 0.47
N ALA A 350 -12.20 -7.40 -0.69
CA ALA A 350 -12.54 -6.09 -1.22
C ALA A 350 -14.07 -5.93 -1.41
N PHE A 351 -14.74 -6.97 -1.91
CA PHE A 351 -16.20 -6.98 -2.09
C PHE A 351 -16.97 -6.89 -0.76
N ILE A 352 -16.59 -7.68 0.25
CA ILE A 352 -17.24 -7.67 1.57
C ILE A 352 -17.12 -6.30 2.23
N LEU A 353 -15.95 -5.70 2.14
CA LEU A 353 -15.62 -4.47 2.87
C LEU A 353 -16.02 -3.20 2.09
N ASP A 354 -16.34 -3.30 0.81
CA ASP A 354 -16.75 -2.16 -0.01
C ASP A 354 -17.93 -1.39 0.62
N ARG A 355 -18.94 -2.11 1.14
CA ARG A 355 -20.09 -1.48 1.83
C ARG A 355 -19.69 -0.64 3.03
N ALA A 356 -18.70 -1.09 3.81
CA ALA A 356 -18.23 -0.36 4.99
C ALA A 356 -17.39 0.85 4.59
N PHE A 357 -16.46 0.67 3.65
CA PHE A 357 -15.52 1.71 3.23
C PHE A 357 -16.16 2.82 2.41
N ARG A 358 -17.18 2.53 1.62
CA ARG A 358 -17.96 3.55 0.90
C ARG A 358 -18.58 4.60 1.84
N LYS A 359 -18.97 4.23 3.05
CA LYS A 359 -19.48 5.20 4.05
C LYS A 359 -18.43 6.25 4.42
N PHE A 360 -17.16 5.90 4.35
CA PHE A 360 -16.02 6.79 4.61
C PHE A 360 -15.47 7.43 3.34
N GLY A 361 -16.02 7.09 2.16
CA GLY A 361 -15.62 7.66 0.88
C GLY A 361 -14.40 6.99 0.22
N LEU A 362 -14.14 5.73 0.57
CA LEU A 362 -13.16 4.86 -0.09
C LEU A 362 -13.86 3.66 -0.74
N SER A 363 -13.24 3.11 -1.78
CA SER A 363 -13.66 1.81 -2.34
C SER A 363 -13.16 0.65 -1.48
N GLY A 364 -13.79 -0.51 -1.60
CA GLY A 364 -13.35 -1.73 -0.93
C GLY A 364 -11.90 -2.14 -1.30
N ARG A 365 -11.41 -1.71 -2.46
CA ARG A 365 -10.02 -1.96 -2.89
C ARG A 365 -9.00 -1.20 -2.04
N ALA A 366 -9.33 -0.02 -1.52
CA ALA A 366 -8.41 0.76 -0.67
C ALA A 366 -8.10 0.07 0.66
N PHE A 367 -9.01 -0.81 1.12
CA PHE A 367 -8.79 -1.56 2.34
C PHE A 367 -7.59 -2.50 2.28
N ILE A 368 -7.33 -3.10 1.12
CA ILE A 368 -6.23 -4.04 0.92
C ILE A 368 -4.87 -3.40 1.26
N PRO A 369 -4.46 -2.28 0.61
CA PRO A 369 -3.21 -1.61 0.98
C PRO A 369 -3.22 -1.08 2.42
N MET A 370 -4.37 -0.67 2.97
CA MET A 370 -4.42 -0.20 4.36
C MET A 370 -4.09 -1.32 5.35
N ILE A 371 -4.64 -2.51 5.17
CA ILE A 371 -4.34 -3.68 6.03
C ILE A 371 -2.91 -4.17 5.84
N MET A 372 -2.41 -4.18 4.60
CA MET A 372 -1.00 -4.51 4.37
C MET A 372 -0.06 -3.60 5.18
N GLY A 373 -0.52 -2.39 5.53
CA GLY A 373 0.19 -1.45 6.40
C GLY A 373 0.51 -1.98 7.79
N PHE A 374 -0.23 -2.95 8.31
CA PHE A 374 0.10 -3.62 9.58
C PHE A 374 1.38 -4.47 9.49
N GLY A 375 1.64 -5.06 8.34
CA GLY A 375 2.90 -5.77 8.11
C GLY A 375 4.01 -4.79 7.77
N CYS A 376 3.86 -4.08 6.64
CA CYS A 376 4.86 -3.13 6.15
C CYS A 376 4.22 -2.06 5.25
N SER A 377 4.55 -0.79 5.50
CA SER A 377 4.05 0.33 4.69
C SER A 377 4.62 0.36 3.26
N VAL A 378 5.74 -0.30 2.99
CA VAL A 378 6.35 -0.34 1.65
C VAL A 378 5.48 -1.10 0.65
N PRO A 379 5.16 -2.41 0.86
CA PRO A 379 4.27 -3.13 -0.05
C PRO A 379 2.87 -2.54 -0.07
N ALA A 380 2.40 -2.02 1.05
CA ALA A 380 1.12 -1.34 1.15
C ALA A 380 1.02 -0.15 0.19
N ALA A 381 2.06 0.71 0.15
CA ALA A 381 2.12 1.84 -0.76
C ALA A 381 2.17 1.41 -2.23
N VAL A 382 2.97 0.38 -2.57
CA VAL A 382 3.03 -0.17 -3.95
C VAL A 382 1.66 -0.71 -4.38
N ASN A 383 0.94 -1.38 -3.48
CA ASN A 383 -0.38 -1.96 -3.80
C ASN A 383 -1.44 -0.87 -4.09
N THR A 384 -1.23 0.38 -3.68
CA THR A 384 -2.14 1.48 -4.04
C THR A 384 -2.25 1.74 -5.55
N ARG A 385 -1.37 1.15 -6.37
CA ARG A 385 -1.47 1.16 -7.85
C ARG A 385 -2.75 0.50 -8.36
N THR A 386 -3.33 -0.42 -7.59
CA THR A 386 -4.59 -1.10 -7.92
C THR A 386 -5.81 -0.18 -7.82
N LEU A 387 -5.66 1.00 -7.23
CA LEU A 387 -6.71 2.00 -7.08
C LEU A 387 -6.82 2.83 -8.36
N ALA A 388 -8.01 2.85 -8.95
CA ALA A 388 -8.28 3.56 -10.20
C ALA A 388 -8.34 5.09 -10.02
N ASP A 389 -8.89 5.57 -8.90
CA ASP A 389 -9.01 7.00 -8.60
C ASP A 389 -7.71 7.55 -7.99
N GLU A 390 -7.14 8.59 -8.60
CA GLU A 390 -5.94 9.26 -8.12
C GLU A 390 -6.13 9.86 -6.72
N LYS A 391 -7.31 10.44 -6.43
CA LYS A 391 -7.59 11.02 -5.10
C LYS A 391 -7.62 9.95 -4.03
N GLU A 392 -8.25 8.82 -4.33
CA GLU A 392 -8.29 7.67 -3.43
C GLU A 392 -6.88 7.12 -3.18
N ARG A 393 -6.06 7.01 -4.23
CA ARG A 393 -4.65 6.59 -4.11
C ARG A 393 -3.85 7.53 -3.21
N ILE A 394 -4.02 8.85 -3.35
CA ILE A 394 -3.35 9.84 -2.50
C ILE A 394 -3.82 9.71 -1.04
N MET A 395 -5.13 9.59 -0.79
CA MET A 395 -5.69 9.46 0.55
C MET A 395 -5.18 8.19 1.24
N THR A 396 -5.22 7.06 0.54
CA THR A 396 -4.75 5.77 1.04
C THR A 396 -3.26 5.81 1.39
N ASN A 397 -2.40 6.34 0.50
CA ASN A 397 -0.97 6.49 0.78
C ASN A 397 -0.68 7.37 2.00
N ARG A 398 -1.52 8.37 2.29
CA ARG A 398 -1.35 9.24 3.46
C ARG A 398 -1.68 8.56 4.78
N VAL A 399 -2.62 7.61 4.78
CA VAL A 399 -3.07 6.97 6.02
C VAL A 399 -2.44 5.60 6.27
N ILE A 400 -1.83 4.96 5.26
CA ILE A 400 -1.09 3.70 5.42
C ILE A 400 -0.11 3.76 6.60
N PRO A 401 0.70 4.81 6.82
CA PRO A 401 1.62 4.86 7.94
C PRO A 401 0.96 4.87 9.32
N PHE A 402 -0.33 5.13 9.43
CA PHE A 402 -1.04 5.14 10.72
C PHE A 402 -1.34 3.73 11.24
N PHE A 403 -1.29 2.75 10.35
CA PHE A 403 -1.33 1.35 10.74
C PHE A 403 0.03 0.94 11.32
N THR A 404 -0.01 0.29 12.48
CA THR A 404 1.21 -0.10 13.19
C THR A 404 1.87 -1.27 12.46
N CYS A 405 2.99 -1.02 11.79
CA CYS A 405 3.78 -2.06 11.12
C CYS A 405 4.65 -2.84 12.11
N GLY A 406 5.21 -3.99 11.67
CA GLY A 406 6.07 -4.83 12.49
C GLY A 406 7.23 -4.08 13.16
N ALA A 407 7.86 -3.12 12.47
CA ALA A 407 8.95 -2.30 13.02
C ALA A 407 8.51 -1.30 14.11
N LYS A 408 7.22 -0.98 14.22
CA LYS A 408 6.69 -0.11 15.28
C LYS A 408 6.24 -0.91 16.51
N ALA A 409 5.94 -2.19 16.35
CA ALA A 409 5.47 -3.03 17.45
C ALA A 409 6.44 -3.08 18.64
N PRO A 410 7.77 -3.20 18.46
CA PRO A 410 8.73 -3.14 19.57
C PRO A 410 8.68 -1.85 20.37
N ILE A 411 8.48 -0.68 19.71
CA ILE A 411 8.34 0.60 20.40
C ILE A 411 7.11 0.58 21.33
N LEU A 412 5.98 0.09 20.82
CA LEU A 412 4.76 -0.01 21.60
C LEU A 412 4.95 -0.95 22.79
N ALA A 413 5.53 -2.14 22.55
CA ALA A 413 5.79 -3.12 23.59
C ALA A 413 6.73 -2.57 24.68
N ALA A 414 7.83 -1.93 24.29
CA ALA A 414 8.79 -1.35 25.22
C ALA A 414 8.19 -0.23 26.07
N VAL A 415 7.48 0.72 25.45
CA VAL A 415 6.88 1.83 26.20
C VAL A 415 5.72 1.34 27.08
N CYS A 416 4.83 0.50 26.56
CA CYS A 416 3.70 -0.02 27.35
C CYS A 416 4.17 -0.95 28.46
N GLY A 417 5.20 -1.78 28.21
CA GLY A 417 5.84 -2.62 29.24
C GLY A 417 6.47 -1.80 30.35
N ALA A 418 7.21 -0.74 30.02
CA ALA A 418 7.80 0.16 31.02
C ALA A 418 6.75 0.88 31.87
N ILE A 419 5.65 1.33 31.26
CA ILE A 419 4.53 1.94 31.99
C ILE A 419 3.88 0.90 32.91
N ALA A 420 3.63 -0.31 32.44
CA ALA A 420 3.03 -1.38 33.24
C ALA A 420 3.93 -1.85 34.40
N ALA A 421 5.25 -1.86 34.19
CA ALA A 421 6.21 -2.19 35.22
C ALA A 421 6.29 -1.12 36.33
N GLN A 422 6.06 0.15 36.01
CA GLN A 422 6.13 1.25 36.96
C GLN A 422 4.80 1.50 37.69
N TYR A 423 3.66 1.26 37.02
CA TYR A 423 2.33 1.55 37.58
C TYR A 423 1.52 0.27 37.77
N THR A 424 1.29 -0.11 39.03
CA THR A 424 0.52 -1.30 39.41
C THR A 424 -0.93 -1.17 38.91
N GLY A 425 -1.41 -2.23 38.22
CA GLY A 425 -2.77 -2.29 37.70
C GLY A 425 -2.94 -1.87 36.24
N VAL A 426 -1.86 -1.49 35.55
CA VAL A 426 -1.85 -1.27 34.11
C VAL A 426 -1.46 -2.58 33.41
N ASN A 427 -2.28 -3.01 32.45
CA ASN A 427 -1.95 -4.16 31.60
C ASN A 427 -1.30 -3.67 30.31
N ALA A 428 -0.05 -4.09 30.06
CA ALA A 428 0.73 -3.69 28.89
C ALA A 428 0.04 -4.08 27.59
N ASP A 429 -0.50 -5.32 27.51
CA ASP A 429 -1.12 -5.84 26.28
C ASP A 429 -2.37 -5.06 25.91
N LEU A 430 -3.19 -4.71 26.93
CA LEU A 430 -4.38 -3.90 26.73
C LEU A 430 -4.03 -2.48 26.21
N LEU A 431 -2.94 -1.91 26.74
CA LEU A 431 -2.46 -0.59 26.30
C LEU A 431 -1.94 -0.63 24.87
N VAL A 432 -1.15 -1.66 24.52
CA VAL A 432 -0.70 -1.92 23.15
C VAL A 432 -1.90 -2.06 22.22
N PHE A 433 -2.87 -2.90 22.58
CA PHE A 433 -4.09 -3.09 21.79
C PHE A 433 -4.86 -1.77 21.58
N ALA A 434 -4.99 -0.97 22.64
CA ALA A 434 -5.66 0.33 22.56
C ALA A 434 -4.94 1.28 21.58
N LEU A 435 -3.60 1.29 21.55
CA LEU A 435 -2.81 2.07 20.59
C LEU A 435 -2.97 1.58 19.15
N TYR A 436 -3.06 0.26 18.93
CA TYR A 436 -3.38 -0.29 17.60
C TYR A 436 -4.74 0.19 17.09
N VAL A 437 -5.77 0.08 17.94
CA VAL A 437 -7.13 0.55 17.62
C VAL A 437 -7.16 2.05 17.39
N PHE A 438 -6.39 2.81 18.18
CA PHE A 438 -6.25 4.25 18.02
C PHE A 438 -5.66 4.62 16.64
N GLY A 439 -4.59 3.95 16.20
CA GLY A 439 -3.99 4.17 14.87
C GLY A 439 -5.00 3.92 13.74
N MET A 440 -5.77 2.83 13.81
CA MET A 440 -6.84 2.53 12.85
C MET A 440 -7.94 3.61 12.85
N ALA A 441 -8.39 4.02 14.04
CA ALA A 441 -9.39 5.06 14.16
C ALA A 441 -8.92 6.39 13.56
N MET A 442 -7.67 6.76 13.82
CA MET A 442 -7.06 7.95 13.22
C MET A 442 -6.99 7.87 11.71
N ALA A 443 -6.65 6.71 11.14
CA ALA A 443 -6.66 6.51 9.69
C ALA A 443 -8.04 6.80 9.09
N VAL A 444 -9.10 6.22 9.67
CA VAL A 444 -10.48 6.42 9.23
C VAL A 444 -10.93 7.89 9.39
N ILE A 445 -10.63 8.51 10.52
CA ILE A 445 -10.95 9.92 10.79
C ILE A 445 -10.28 10.83 9.76
N MET A 446 -9.00 10.60 9.46
CA MET A 446 -8.27 11.42 8.52
C MET A 446 -8.71 11.22 7.07
N VAL A 447 -9.12 10.01 6.68
CA VAL A 447 -9.76 9.77 5.39
C VAL A 447 -11.07 10.55 5.28
N ALA A 448 -11.94 10.44 6.29
CA ALA A 448 -13.20 11.17 6.31
C ALA A 448 -12.99 12.69 6.26
N PHE A 449 -12.00 13.19 6.98
CA PHE A 449 -11.61 14.60 6.96
C PHE A 449 -11.10 15.06 5.58
N MET A 450 -10.19 14.30 4.96
CA MET A 450 -9.68 14.62 3.61
C MET A 450 -10.81 14.58 2.58
N ARG A 451 -11.73 13.62 2.68
CA ARG A 451 -12.87 13.49 1.77
C ARG A 451 -13.82 14.69 1.87
N GLN A 452 -14.07 15.18 3.07
CA GLN A 452 -14.95 16.34 3.28
C GLN A 452 -14.28 17.66 2.88
N THR A 453 -12.95 17.75 2.92
CA THR A 453 -12.22 19.01 2.75
C THR A 453 -11.58 19.18 1.39
N SER A 454 -10.54 18.41 1.07
CA SER A 454 -9.68 18.66 -0.08
C SER A 454 -9.86 17.71 -1.25
N MET A 455 -10.43 16.52 -1.01
CA MET A 455 -10.51 15.44 -2.01
C MET A 455 -11.95 15.00 -2.26
N ARG A 456 -12.84 15.96 -2.50
CA ARG A 456 -14.25 15.72 -2.80
C ARG A 456 -14.42 15.02 -4.15
N GLY A 457 -15.42 14.17 -4.26
CA GLY A 457 -15.83 13.47 -5.49
C GLY A 457 -16.71 12.28 -5.12
N GLU A 458 -17.39 11.72 -6.07
CA GLU A 458 -18.13 10.46 -5.89
C GLU A 458 -17.16 9.30 -5.95
N VAL A 459 -17.41 8.26 -5.18
CA VAL A 459 -16.66 7.01 -5.28
C VAL A 459 -17.26 6.26 -6.46
N ALA A 460 -16.45 5.96 -7.47
CA ALA A 460 -16.90 5.18 -8.60
C ALA A 460 -17.56 3.87 -8.11
N PRO A 461 -18.70 3.48 -8.69
CA PRO A 461 -19.34 2.23 -8.32
C PRO A 461 -18.38 1.06 -8.56
N PHE A 462 -18.21 0.24 -7.53
CA PHE A 462 -17.35 -0.93 -7.61
C PHE A 462 -18.18 -2.13 -8.10
N ILE A 463 -18.07 -2.40 -9.39
CA ILE A 463 -18.64 -3.60 -10.00
C ILE A 463 -17.45 -4.51 -10.31
N MET A 464 -17.33 -5.63 -9.61
CA MET A 464 -16.30 -6.63 -9.85
C MET A 464 -16.92 -8.01 -9.83
N GLU A 465 -16.69 -8.75 -10.89
CA GLU A 465 -16.91 -10.18 -10.89
C GLU A 465 -15.85 -10.87 -10.04
N LEU A 466 -16.27 -11.82 -9.23
CA LEU A 466 -15.36 -12.58 -8.40
C LEU A 466 -14.66 -13.63 -9.28
N PRO A 467 -13.33 -13.55 -9.48
CA PRO A 467 -12.61 -14.54 -10.28
C PRO A 467 -12.73 -15.92 -9.63
N ALA A 468 -12.69 -17.01 -10.38
CA ALA A 468 -12.64 -18.35 -9.79
C ALA A 468 -11.39 -18.51 -8.92
N TYR A 469 -11.46 -19.37 -7.88
CA TYR A 469 -10.27 -19.69 -7.09
C TYR A 469 -9.28 -20.50 -7.91
N HIS A 470 -8.03 -20.05 -7.89
CA HIS A 470 -6.91 -20.73 -8.53
C HIS A 470 -5.82 -21.06 -7.51
N ALA A 471 -5.19 -22.22 -7.65
CA ALA A 471 -3.98 -22.50 -6.90
C ALA A 471 -2.83 -21.66 -7.48
N PRO A 472 -2.06 -20.95 -6.64
CA PRO A 472 -0.92 -20.17 -7.11
C PRO A 472 0.10 -21.06 -7.81
N GLN A 473 0.66 -20.60 -8.92
CA GLN A 473 1.75 -21.28 -9.59
C GLN A 473 3.08 -20.88 -8.99
N PHE A 474 3.85 -21.86 -8.51
CA PHE A 474 5.12 -21.64 -7.85
C PHE A 474 6.11 -20.81 -8.71
N HIS A 475 6.19 -21.09 -10.01
CA HIS A 475 7.07 -20.34 -10.90
C HIS A 475 6.70 -18.86 -11.00
N ASN A 476 5.44 -18.55 -11.25
CA ASN A 476 4.96 -17.18 -11.35
C ASN A 476 5.12 -16.44 -10.01
N LEU A 477 4.82 -17.14 -8.91
CA LEU A 477 5.01 -16.61 -7.56
C LEU A 477 6.46 -16.21 -7.30
N MET A 478 7.44 -17.05 -7.67
CA MET A 478 8.86 -16.75 -7.51
C MET A 478 9.32 -15.58 -8.39
N VAL A 479 8.85 -15.49 -9.63
CA VAL A 479 9.15 -14.36 -10.52
C VAL A 479 8.61 -13.05 -9.94
N HIS A 480 7.35 -13.04 -9.48
CA HIS A 480 6.75 -11.86 -8.85
C HIS A 480 7.45 -11.45 -7.54
N LEU A 481 7.86 -12.44 -6.71
CA LEU A 481 8.64 -12.17 -5.51
C LEU A 481 9.99 -11.54 -5.85
N TRP A 482 10.70 -12.09 -6.84
CA TRP A 482 11.99 -11.58 -7.26
C TRP A 482 11.91 -10.14 -7.79
N ASP A 483 10.90 -9.85 -8.61
CA ASP A 483 10.71 -8.51 -9.14
C ASP A 483 10.38 -7.49 -8.03
N LYS A 484 9.49 -7.84 -7.10
CA LYS A 484 9.18 -7.00 -5.94
C LYS A 484 10.43 -6.79 -5.07
N LEU A 485 11.22 -7.86 -4.82
CA LEU A 485 12.44 -7.82 -4.02
C LEU A 485 13.53 -6.94 -4.67
N LYS A 486 13.82 -7.14 -5.95
CA LYS A 486 14.86 -6.40 -6.69
C LYS A 486 14.62 -4.89 -6.66
N HIS A 487 13.37 -4.48 -6.84
CA HIS A 487 13.00 -3.06 -6.76
C HIS A 487 13.12 -2.50 -5.35
N TYR A 488 12.77 -3.28 -4.33
CA TYR A 488 12.93 -2.91 -2.92
C TYR A 488 14.40 -2.76 -2.56
N LEU A 489 15.23 -3.78 -2.84
CA LEU A 489 16.66 -3.79 -2.55
C LEU A 489 17.38 -2.57 -3.11
N LYS A 490 17.21 -2.28 -4.40
CA LYS A 490 17.92 -1.17 -5.05
C LYS A 490 17.61 0.18 -4.41
N LYS A 491 16.38 0.42 -3.96
CA LYS A 491 15.98 1.70 -3.36
C LYS A 491 16.26 1.78 -1.87
N ALA A 492 15.89 0.73 -1.11
CA ALA A 492 16.00 0.72 0.33
C ALA A 492 17.46 0.72 0.78
N PHE A 493 18.28 -0.15 0.20
CA PHE A 493 19.69 -0.30 0.51
C PHE A 493 20.46 1.01 0.43
N THR A 494 20.37 1.72 -0.70
CA THR A 494 21.13 2.98 -0.89
C THR A 494 20.70 4.06 0.10
N ILE A 495 19.39 4.20 0.35
CA ILE A 495 18.86 5.26 1.20
C ILE A 495 19.17 4.97 2.67
N ILE A 496 18.98 3.72 3.11
CA ILE A 496 19.15 3.35 4.53
C ILE A 496 20.63 3.42 4.92
N VAL A 497 21.53 2.84 4.11
CA VAL A 497 22.97 2.89 4.40
C VAL A 497 23.47 4.34 4.40
N ALA A 498 23.09 5.16 3.40
CA ALA A 498 23.47 6.56 3.40
C ALA A 498 22.95 7.31 4.63
N SER A 499 21.72 7.04 5.06
CA SER A 499 21.14 7.64 6.25
C SER A 499 21.82 7.18 7.54
N ALA A 500 22.16 5.89 7.63
CA ALA A 500 22.88 5.33 8.78
C ALA A 500 24.27 5.99 8.94
N ILE A 501 25.01 6.15 7.84
CA ILE A 501 26.30 6.86 7.85
C ILE A 501 26.14 8.30 8.31
N VAL A 502 25.13 9.02 7.81
CA VAL A 502 24.88 10.41 8.20
C VAL A 502 24.55 10.52 9.69
N ILE A 503 23.68 9.63 10.20
CA ILE A 503 23.32 9.66 11.61
C ILE A 503 24.48 9.23 12.50
N TRP A 504 25.24 8.20 12.12
CA TRP A 504 26.44 7.82 12.84
C TRP A 504 27.41 9.00 12.94
N PHE A 505 27.62 9.72 11.82
CA PHE A 505 28.45 10.92 11.84
C PHE A 505 27.91 12.00 12.79
N LEU A 506 26.60 12.29 12.73
CA LEU A 506 25.96 13.28 13.60
C LEU A 506 25.98 12.87 15.08
N SER A 507 26.02 11.58 15.38
CA SER A 507 26.01 11.04 16.75
C SER A 507 27.40 11.02 17.39
N ASN A 508 28.46 10.96 16.60
CA ASN A 508 29.82 10.74 17.09
C ASN A 508 30.77 11.93 16.85
N PHE A 509 30.31 13.00 16.20
CA PHE A 509 31.14 14.17 15.91
C PHE A 509 30.52 15.46 16.44
N SER A 510 31.39 16.35 16.97
CA SER A 510 31.06 17.72 17.28
C SER A 510 31.19 18.63 16.05
N TRP A 511 30.72 19.90 16.16
CA TRP A 511 30.91 20.91 15.11
C TRP A 511 32.38 21.23 14.80
N GLN A 512 33.30 20.90 15.71
CA GLN A 512 34.75 21.07 15.54
C GLN A 512 35.39 19.83 14.84
N TRP A 513 34.61 18.89 14.36
CA TRP A 513 35.08 17.65 13.71
C TRP A 513 35.93 16.76 14.63
N GLN A 514 35.67 16.81 15.92
CA GLN A 514 36.26 15.93 16.91
C GLN A 514 35.29 14.81 17.26
N MET A 515 35.81 13.63 17.45
CA MET A 515 35.01 12.51 17.92
C MET A 515 34.69 12.71 19.41
N VAL A 516 33.42 12.68 19.74
CA VAL A 516 32.87 12.98 21.06
C VAL A 516 31.82 11.96 21.44
N GLU A 517 31.44 11.91 22.70
CA GLU A 517 30.28 11.14 23.16
C GLU A 517 28.97 11.79 22.65
N MET A 518 27.86 11.03 22.76
CA MET A 518 26.58 11.44 22.15
C MET A 518 26.03 12.76 22.75
N ASP A 519 26.31 13.05 24.00
CA ASP A 519 25.89 14.25 24.72
C ASP A 519 26.63 15.55 24.31
N GLU A 520 27.75 15.45 23.60
CA GLU A 520 28.49 16.58 23.00
C GLU A 520 28.42 16.59 21.46
N SER A 521 27.59 15.70 20.88
CA SER A 521 27.50 15.49 19.43
C SER A 521 26.63 16.54 18.73
N ILE A 522 26.82 16.67 17.41
CA ILE A 522 25.94 17.49 16.55
C ILE A 522 24.47 17.04 16.69
N LEU A 523 24.22 15.74 16.86
CA LEU A 523 22.86 15.21 17.01
C LEU A 523 22.23 15.66 18.35
N TYR A 524 23.01 15.76 19.41
CA TYR A 524 22.60 16.36 20.70
C TYR A 524 22.16 17.82 20.52
N ASP A 525 22.96 18.64 19.84
CA ASP A 525 22.64 20.03 19.61
C ASP A 525 21.37 20.22 18.79
N ILE A 526 21.21 19.40 17.73
CA ILE A 526 19.98 19.38 16.92
C ILE A 526 18.79 18.93 17.78
N GLY A 527 18.96 17.88 18.57
CA GLY A 527 17.94 17.36 19.48
C GLY A 527 17.51 18.41 20.49
N SER A 528 18.46 19.08 21.14
CA SER A 528 18.22 20.14 22.12
C SER A 528 17.50 21.34 21.50
N PHE A 529 17.86 21.75 20.29
CA PHE A 529 17.15 22.80 19.56
C PHE A 529 15.70 22.41 19.24
N VAL A 530 15.48 21.19 18.79
CA VAL A 530 14.14 20.68 18.43
C VAL A 530 13.26 20.42 19.66
N CYS A 531 13.85 20.20 20.85
CA CYS A 531 13.13 19.99 22.11
C CYS A 531 12.09 21.09 22.40
N TRP A 532 12.40 22.34 22.04
CA TRP A 532 11.47 23.45 22.22
C TRP A 532 10.17 23.23 21.43
N ILE A 533 10.26 22.68 20.22
CA ILE A 533 9.10 22.34 19.39
C ILE A 533 8.34 21.15 19.97
N CYS A 534 9.02 20.21 20.63
CA CYS A 534 8.42 19.00 21.20
C CYS A 534 7.77 19.24 22.58
N THR A 535 8.02 20.39 23.22
CA THR A 535 7.46 20.74 24.55
C THR A 535 5.93 20.57 24.63
N PRO A 536 5.11 21.03 23.67
CA PRO A 536 3.67 20.83 23.73
C PRO A 536 3.23 19.35 23.60
N MET A 537 4.08 18.51 23.04
CA MET A 537 3.83 17.06 22.91
C MET A 537 4.19 16.26 24.17
N GLY A 538 4.80 16.92 25.19
CA GLY A 538 5.10 16.27 26.46
C GLY A 538 6.45 15.59 26.58
N PHE A 539 7.32 15.67 25.56
CA PHE A 539 8.69 15.14 25.57
C PHE A 539 9.70 16.19 25.06
N GLY A 540 9.67 17.37 25.64
CA GLY A 540 10.54 18.50 25.31
C GLY A 540 11.18 19.13 26.54
N VAL A 541 11.33 20.45 26.53
CA VAL A 541 12.11 21.25 27.49
C VAL A 541 11.68 21.06 28.96
N GLN A 542 10.46 20.59 29.24
CA GLN A 542 9.97 20.32 30.58
C GLN A 542 10.80 19.29 31.37
N TRP A 543 11.65 18.52 30.72
CA TRP A 543 12.53 17.51 31.33
C TRP A 543 13.96 17.99 31.52
N GLY A 544 14.19 19.30 31.38
CA GLY A 544 15.48 19.96 31.68
C GLY A 544 16.62 19.41 30.82
N GLU A 545 17.71 19.02 31.46
CA GLU A 545 18.94 18.53 30.81
C GLU A 545 18.72 17.27 29.93
N TYR A 546 17.73 16.44 30.26
CA TYR A 546 17.45 15.19 29.55
C TYR A 546 16.38 15.31 28.47
N ALA A 547 15.91 16.51 28.15
CA ALA A 547 14.84 16.74 27.18
C ALA A 547 15.16 16.21 25.78
N TRP A 548 16.43 16.22 25.38
CA TRP A 548 16.91 15.81 24.07
C TRP A 548 16.78 14.30 23.78
N VAL A 549 16.79 13.46 24.81
CA VAL A 549 16.81 11.99 24.72
C VAL A 549 15.71 11.45 23.82
N PHE A 550 14.46 11.80 24.08
CA PHE A 550 13.32 11.32 23.31
C PHE A 550 13.23 11.95 21.93
N VAL A 551 13.74 13.17 21.77
CA VAL A 551 13.78 13.84 20.48
C VAL A 551 14.79 13.17 19.55
N VAL A 552 15.98 12.85 20.06
CA VAL A 552 16.99 12.08 19.31
C VAL A 552 16.46 10.73 18.92
N ALA A 553 15.82 9.98 19.84
CA ALA A 553 15.19 8.72 19.53
C ALA A 553 14.08 8.83 18.47
N ALA A 554 13.32 9.92 18.47
CA ALA A 554 12.33 10.17 17.41
C ALA A 554 12.98 10.43 16.04
N VAL A 555 14.12 11.12 16.00
CA VAL A 555 14.87 11.42 14.78
C VAL A 555 15.52 10.15 14.21
N THR A 556 16.19 9.35 15.04
CA THR A 556 16.79 8.08 14.61
C THR A 556 15.74 7.10 14.06
N GLY A 557 14.54 7.09 14.67
CA GLY A 557 13.39 6.34 14.20
C GLY A 557 12.83 6.74 12.81
N LEU A 558 13.32 7.82 12.19
CA LEU A 558 12.98 8.15 10.80
C LEU A 558 13.71 7.27 9.79
N ILE A 559 14.88 6.76 10.13
CA ILE A 559 15.64 5.83 9.27
C ILE A 559 14.89 4.50 9.22
N ALA A 560 14.79 3.88 10.39
CA ALA A 560 14.09 2.63 10.63
C ALA A 560 13.45 2.71 12.02
N LYS A 561 12.20 2.30 12.17
CA LYS A 561 11.46 2.51 13.43
C LYS A 561 12.00 1.65 14.57
N GLU A 562 12.55 0.49 14.28
CA GLU A 562 13.23 -0.38 15.23
C GLU A 562 14.44 0.30 15.91
N ASN A 563 15.12 1.19 15.20
CA ASN A 563 16.29 1.90 15.76
C ASN A 563 15.95 2.79 16.98
N VAL A 564 14.67 3.08 17.21
CA VAL A 564 14.25 3.81 18.42
C VAL A 564 14.63 3.03 19.68
N ILE A 565 14.48 1.69 19.66
CA ILE A 565 14.80 0.85 20.81
C ILE A 565 16.32 0.79 21.04
N SER A 566 17.09 0.50 19.98
CA SER A 566 18.57 0.52 20.07
C SER A 566 19.09 1.89 20.55
N THR A 567 18.45 2.98 20.08
CA THR A 567 18.78 4.33 20.57
C THR A 567 18.48 4.49 22.07
N PHE A 568 17.41 3.89 22.59
CA PHE A 568 17.14 3.93 24.05
C PHE A 568 18.21 3.21 24.87
N PHE A 569 18.75 2.09 24.40
CA PHE A 569 19.87 1.43 25.07
C PHE A 569 21.13 2.31 25.05
N VAL A 570 21.48 2.86 23.89
CA VAL A 570 22.65 3.75 23.76
C VAL A 570 22.52 4.99 24.64
N LEU A 571 21.36 5.67 24.61
CA LEU A 571 21.10 6.84 25.43
C LEU A 571 21.05 6.52 26.93
N GLY A 572 20.51 5.36 27.30
CA GLY A 572 20.51 4.89 28.68
C GLY A 572 21.93 4.67 29.18
N ASN A 573 22.80 4.05 28.40
CA ASN A 573 24.21 3.86 28.76
C ASN A 573 24.98 5.19 28.85
N CYS A 574 24.71 6.12 27.93
CA CYS A 574 25.27 7.49 27.98
C CYS A 574 24.91 8.18 29.31
N LEU A 575 23.63 8.14 29.70
CA LEU A 575 23.17 8.76 30.97
C LEU A 575 23.68 8.06 32.21
N ALA A 576 23.95 6.76 32.12
CA ALA A 576 24.52 5.99 33.22
C ALA A 576 26.03 6.22 33.41
N GLY A 577 26.70 6.78 32.42
CA GLY A 577 28.17 6.95 32.41
C GLY A 577 28.93 5.61 32.31
N GLN A 578 28.26 4.51 32.02
CA GLN A 578 28.86 3.16 31.88
C GLN A 578 27.89 2.25 31.09
N ALA A 579 28.42 1.16 30.51
CA ALA A 579 27.62 0.16 29.80
C ALA A 579 26.82 -0.71 30.80
N LEU A 580 25.70 -0.20 31.28
CA LEU A 580 24.77 -0.91 32.18
C LEU A 580 23.65 -1.63 31.42
N LEU A 581 23.28 -1.17 30.25
CA LEU A 581 22.19 -1.70 29.46
C LEU A 581 22.78 -2.45 28.27
N ASP A 582 22.43 -3.72 28.14
CA ASP A 582 22.84 -4.57 27.03
C ASP A 582 21.62 -5.03 26.24
N GLU A 583 21.55 -4.65 24.96
CA GLU A 583 20.45 -4.98 24.05
C GLU A 583 20.33 -6.50 23.81
N GLY A 584 21.40 -7.25 24.01
CA GLY A 584 21.42 -8.71 23.85
C GLY A 584 20.83 -9.49 25.03
N SER A 585 20.87 -8.91 26.24
CA SER A 585 20.47 -9.59 27.49
C SER A 585 19.26 -8.97 28.17
N MET A 586 18.84 -7.74 27.77
CA MET A 586 17.74 -7.00 28.38
C MET A 586 16.62 -6.73 27.40
N GLU A 587 15.38 -6.74 27.89
CA GLU A 587 14.22 -6.39 27.08
C GLU A 587 14.09 -4.85 26.90
N GLY A 588 13.62 -4.40 25.75
CA GLY A 588 13.50 -2.97 25.44
C GLY A 588 12.69 -2.16 26.46
N TRP A 589 11.71 -2.77 27.17
CA TRP A 589 10.96 -2.08 28.22
C TRP A 589 11.81 -1.73 29.44
N GLN A 590 12.86 -2.49 29.72
CA GLN A 590 13.79 -2.22 30.84
C GLN A 590 14.61 -0.98 30.54
N ALA A 591 15.07 -0.81 29.29
CA ALA A 591 15.77 0.39 28.87
C ALA A 591 14.86 1.64 28.97
N VAL A 592 13.60 1.53 28.53
CA VAL A 592 12.64 2.64 28.67
C VAL A 592 12.33 2.93 30.13
N GLN A 593 12.20 1.91 30.99
CA GLN A 593 11.96 2.08 32.43
C GLN A 593 13.16 2.79 33.10
N PHE A 594 14.38 2.42 32.74
CA PHE A 594 15.60 3.11 33.21
C PHE A 594 15.59 4.58 32.78
N LEU A 595 15.31 4.86 31.51
CA LEU A 595 15.20 6.23 31.02
C LEU A 595 14.08 7.04 31.73
N MET A 596 12.94 6.39 32.04
CA MET A 596 11.89 7.04 32.86
C MET A 596 12.38 7.47 34.23
N GLN A 597 13.19 6.62 34.88
CA GLN A 597 13.75 6.91 36.22
C GLN A 597 14.79 8.03 36.15
N GLN A 598 15.65 8.04 35.13
CA GLN A 598 16.71 9.03 34.97
C GLN A 598 16.18 10.39 34.53
N THR A 599 15.30 10.41 33.53
CA THR A 599 14.77 11.66 32.95
C THR A 599 13.55 12.22 33.68
N GLY A 600 12.88 11.39 34.48
CA GLY A 600 11.62 11.75 35.15
C GLY A 600 10.42 11.89 34.21
N ILE A 601 10.50 11.48 32.94
CA ILE A 601 9.41 11.63 31.99
C ILE A 601 8.13 10.93 32.49
N SER A 602 7.01 11.63 32.38
CA SER A 602 5.72 11.08 32.78
C SER A 602 5.19 10.05 31.75
N TRP A 603 4.33 9.14 32.23
CA TRP A 603 3.67 8.18 31.35
C TRP A 603 2.84 8.86 30.25
N GLN A 604 2.27 10.05 30.51
CA GLN A 604 1.56 10.85 29.51
C GLN A 604 2.50 11.29 28.38
N GLY A 605 3.72 11.74 28.72
CA GLY A 605 4.75 12.09 27.75
C GLY A 605 5.20 10.90 26.90
N LEU A 606 5.34 9.73 27.52
CA LEU A 606 5.71 8.49 26.80
C LEU A 606 4.61 8.01 25.84
N ILE A 607 3.34 8.06 26.25
CA ILE A 607 2.22 7.74 25.34
C ILE A 607 2.19 8.73 24.18
N ALA A 608 2.36 10.01 24.45
CA ALA A 608 2.39 11.05 23.44
C ALA A 608 3.57 10.86 22.46
N PHE A 609 4.76 10.49 22.96
CA PHE A 609 5.92 10.10 22.14
C PHE A 609 5.61 8.90 21.26
N THR A 610 4.96 7.87 21.80
CA THR A 610 4.57 6.67 21.04
C THR A 610 3.60 7.03 19.93
N VAL A 611 2.56 7.82 20.22
CA VAL A 611 1.58 8.29 19.24
C VAL A 611 2.24 9.14 18.16
N PHE A 612 3.19 10.01 18.54
CA PHE A 612 3.98 10.76 17.55
C PHE A 612 4.72 9.82 16.61
N ASN A 613 5.44 8.82 17.12
CA ASN A 613 6.15 7.84 16.32
C ASN A 613 5.23 6.97 15.44
N MET A 614 4.01 6.70 15.90
CA MET A 614 3.02 5.95 15.11
C MET A 614 2.52 6.74 13.90
N LEU A 615 2.23 8.04 14.08
CA LEU A 615 1.55 8.86 13.07
C LEU A 615 2.48 9.72 12.22
N THR A 616 3.74 9.92 12.62
CA THR A 616 4.72 10.74 11.91
C THR A 616 5.17 10.09 10.59
N ILE A 617 6.13 10.73 9.94
CA ILE A 617 6.75 10.21 8.70
C ILE A 617 7.14 8.74 8.91
N PRO A 618 6.74 7.82 8.02
CA PRO A 618 7.21 6.44 8.08
C PRO A 618 8.74 6.35 7.85
N CYS A 619 9.32 5.16 8.00
CA CYS A 619 10.73 4.95 7.70
C CYS A 619 11.08 5.44 6.28
N PHE A 620 12.34 5.80 6.05
CA PHE A 620 12.77 6.36 4.77
C PHE A 620 12.45 5.48 3.58
N ALA A 621 12.50 4.15 3.73
CA ALA A 621 12.11 3.22 2.68
C ALA A 621 10.63 3.38 2.28
N ALA A 622 9.73 3.47 3.25
CA ALA A 622 8.31 3.69 3.00
C ALA A 622 8.04 5.09 2.43
N ALA A 623 8.69 6.13 2.97
CA ALA A 623 8.55 7.50 2.46
C ALA A 623 9.01 7.62 0.99
N ALA A 624 10.14 6.97 0.63
CA ALA A 624 10.64 6.92 -0.74
C ALA A 624 9.70 6.17 -1.69
N THR A 625 9.06 5.10 -1.20
CA THR A 625 8.06 4.35 -1.96
C THR A 625 6.80 5.19 -2.19
N VAL A 626 6.26 5.80 -1.14
CA VAL A 626 5.11 6.71 -1.27
C VAL A 626 5.42 7.86 -2.23
N LYS A 627 6.64 8.43 -2.20
CA LYS A 627 7.07 9.45 -3.17
C LYS A 627 7.01 8.95 -4.62
N ALA A 628 7.36 7.70 -4.86
CA ALA A 628 7.31 7.10 -6.19
C ALA A 628 5.87 6.82 -6.68
N GLU A 629 4.94 6.52 -5.74
CA GLU A 629 3.54 6.20 -6.06
C GLU A 629 2.64 7.43 -6.16
N LEU A 630 3.08 8.57 -5.62
CA LEU A 630 2.31 9.80 -5.67
C LEU A 630 2.59 10.62 -6.94
N PRO A 631 1.60 11.36 -7.46
CA PRO A 631 1.79 12.31 -8.55
C PRO A 631 2.84 13.37 -8.21
N LYS A 632 3.51 13.91 -9.24
CA LYS A 632 4.55 14.95 -9.09
C LYS A 632 4.04 16.12 -8.25
N GLY A 633 4.83 16.53 -7.25
CA GLY A 633 4.53 17.67 -6.36
C GLY A 633 3.64 17.35 -5.15
N LYS A 634 2.94 16.21 -5.10
CA LYS A 634 2.04 15.88 -3.98
C LYS A 634 2.78 15.36 -2.73
N PHE A 635 4.01 14.85 -2.89
CA PHE A 635 4.79 14.29 -1.79
C PHE A 635 5.08 15.31 -0.67
N LYS A 636 5.44 16.55 -1.01
CA LYS A 636 5.71 17.61 -0.01
C LYS A 636 4.49 17.86 0.89
N PHE A 637 3.30 17.90 0.31
CA PHE A 637 2.05 18.04 1.07
C PHE A 637 1.73 16.81 1.92
N THR A 638 2.15 15.63 1.49
CA THR A 638 1.97 14.38 2.26
C THR A 638 2.90 14.35 3.47
N VAL A 639 4.15 14.78 3.32
CA VAL A 639 5.09 14.92 4.45
C VAL A 639 4.57 15.94 5.46
N ALA A 640 4.12 17.12 4.99
CA ALA A 640 3.52 18.12 5.86
C ALA A 640 2.26 17.58 6.58
N PHE A 641 1.43 16.80 5.89
CA PHE A 641 0.26 16.14 6.47
C PHE A 641 0.64 15.19 7.61
N TRP A 642 1.65 14.34 7.44
CA TRP A 642 2.12 13.43 8.49
C TRP A 642 2.66 14.20 9.70
N LEU A 643 3.52 15.20 9.48
CA LEU A 643 4.09 16.01 10.57
C LEU A 643 3.01 16.78 11.35
N ILE A 644 2.09 17.45 10.64
CA ILE A 644 1.03 18.23 11.29
C ILE A 644 0.09 17.31 12.06
N THR A 645 -0.32 16.18 11.46
CA THR A 645 -1.23 15.23 12.10
C THR A 645 -0.60 14.61 13.34
N SER A 646 0.65 14.14 13.26
CA SER A 646 1.35 13.55 14.42
C SER A 646 1.57 14.57 15.52
N TYR A 647 1.98 15.79 15.18
CA TYR A 647 2.19 16.86 16.15
C TYR A 647 0.91 17.23 16.88
N LEU A 648 -0.16 17.53 16.15
CA LEU A 648 -1.44 17.94 16.75
C LEU A 648 -2.05 16.82 17.59
N THR A 649 -1.99 15.59 17.10
CA THR A 649 -2.57 14.44 17.82
C THR A 649 -1.78 14.10 19.08
N SER A 650 -0.46 14.09 18.99
CA SER A 650 0.42 13.85 20.16
C SER A 650 0.23 14.95 21.23
N THR A 651 0.19 16.22 20.81
CA THR A 651 -0.10 17.34 21.72
C THR A 651 -1.48 17.20 22.37
N ALA A 652 -2.50 16.89 21.59
CA ALA A 652 -3.85 16.72 22.13
C ALA A 652 -3.91 15.60 23.18
N ILE A 653 -3.27 14.45 22.90
CA ILE A 653 -3.22 13.31 23.84
C ILE A 653 -2.46 13.69 25.12
N TYR A 654 -1.31 14.33 24.99
CA TYR A 654 -0.55 14.78 26.16
C TYR A 654 -1.38 15.71 27.05
N LEU A 655 -2.03 16.71 26.44
CA LEU A 655 -2.86 17.68 27.16
C LEU A 655 -4.06 17.01 27.81
N ILE A 656 -4.74 16.11 27.12
CA ILE A 656 -5.92 15.38 27.63
C ILE A 656 -5.56 14.52 28.85
N PHE A 657 -4.44 13.81 28.79
CA PHE A 657 -4.01 12.95 29.89
C PHE A 657 -3.37 13.72 31.06
N THR A 658 -2.84 14.92 30.81
CA THR A 658 -2.30 15.77 31.87
C THR A 658 -3.38 16.61 32.53
N TRP A 659 -4.29 17.18 31.76
CA TRP A 659 -5.39 18.02 32.24
C TRP A 659 -6.71 17.59 31.58
N TRP A 660 -7.45 16.72 32.18
CA TRP A 660 -8.67 16.11 31.64
C TRP A 660 -9.68 17.12 31.06
N TRP A 661 -9.77 18.35 31.59
CA TRP A 661 -10.66 19.40 31.09
C TRP A 661 -10.27 19.95 29.72
N THR A 662 -9.05 19.72 29.27
CA THR A 662 -8.59 20.14 27.92
C THR A 662 -9.30 19.36 26.81
N VAL A 663 -9.94 18.23 27.10
CA VAL A 663 -10.84 17.52 26.18
C VAL A 663 -11.86 18.48 25.56
N PHE A 664 -12.44 19.37 26.38
CA PHE A 664 -13.42 20.34 25.91
C PHE A 664 -12.79 21.36 24.96
N ILE A 665 -11.60 21.84 25.26
CA ILE A 665 -10.87 22.79 24.40
C ILE A 665 -10.53 22.13 23.05
N VAL A 666 -9.98 20.91 23.08
CA VAL A 666 -9.65 20.15 21.87
C VAL A 666 -10.90 19.91 21.03
N ALA A 667 -12.02 19.51 21.66
CA ALA A 667 -13.29 19.30 20.98
C ALA A 667 -13.82 20.60 20.33
N VAL A 668 -13.73 21.73 21.01
CA VAL A 668 -14.13 23.05 20.47
C VAL A 668 -13.22 23.45 19.31
N LEU A 669 -11.91 23.25 19.40
CA LEU A 669 -10.97 23.56 18.32
C LEU A 669 -11.23 22.69 17.08
N ILE A 670 -11.49 21.41 17.25
CA ILE A 670 -11.87 20.51 16.16
C ILE A 670 -13.20 20.96 15.53
N ALA A 671 -14.21 21.29 16.34
CA ALA A 671 -15.50 21.77 15.85
C ALA A 671 -15.35 23.09 15.08
N LEU A 672 -14.54 24.02 15.57
CA LEU A 672 -14.24 25.28 14.88
C LEU A 672 -13.49 25.05 13.57
N ALA A 673 -12.50 24.17 13.55
CA ALA A 673 -11.77 23.82 12.32
C ALA A 673 -12.71 23.19 11.28
N VAL A 674 -13.54 22.22 11.68
CA VAL A 674 -14.53 21.58 10.80
C VAL A 674 -15.53 22.62 10.27
N THR A 675 -16.05 23.48 11.15
CA THR A 675 -17.00 24.55 10.79
C THR A 675 -16.34 25.55 9.82
N TYR A 676 -15.12 25.97 10.08
CA TYR A 676 -14.35 26.86 9.19
C TYR A 676 -14.18 26.25 7.80
N PHE A 677 -13.78 24.97 7.73
CA PHE A 677 -13.64 24.27 6.43
C PHE A 677 -14.98 24.12 5.70
N ILE A 678 -16.08 23.85 6.41
CA ILE A 678 -17.42 23.78 5.82
C ILE A 678 -17.85 25.15 5.27
N LEU A 679 -17.67 26.24 6.03
CA LEU A 679 -18.02 27.60 5.63
C LEU A 679 -17.17 28.08 4.46
N ARG A 680 -15.84 27.86 4.49
CA ARG A 680 -14.93 28.20 3.40
C ARG A 680 -15.32 27.50 2.10
N ASN A 681 -15.82 26.27 2.21
CA ASN A 681 -16.26 25.50 1.05
C ASN A 681 -17.61 25.98 0.52
N LYS A 682 -18.55 26.36 1.38
CA LYS A 682 -19.81 27.01 0.97
C LYS A 682 -19.55 28.37 0.32
N GLY A 683 -18.61 29.16 0.83
CA GLY A 683 -18.18 30.43 0.25
C GLY A 683 -17.56 30.29 -1.15
N LYS A 684 -16.73 29.26 -1.38
CA LYS A 684 -16.17 28.99 -2.72
C LYS A 684 -17.23 28.56 -3.74
N ILE A 685 -18.23 27.80 -3.32
CA ILE A 685 -19.36 27.41 -4.17
C ILE A 685 -20.18 28.65 -4.56
N ASN A 686 -20.43 29.56 -3.61
CA ASN A 686 -21.13 30.82 -3.89
C ASN A 686 -20.32 31.76 -4.78
N PHE A 687 -19.00 31.82 -4.64
CA PHE A 687 -18.13 32.66 -5.47
C PHE A 687 -18.01 32.11 -6.90
N SER A 688 -17.93 30.80 -7.08
CA SER A 688 -17.94 30.14 -8.37
C SER A 688 -19.29 30.31 -9.09
N ARG A 689 -20.40 30.18 -8.35
CA ARG A 689 -21.76 30.45 -8.89
C ARG A 689 -21.96 31.92 -9.27
N LYS A 690 -21.42 32.85 -8.48
CA LYS A 690 -21.49 34.27 -8.75
C LYS A 690 -20.66 34.67 -9.97
N ASN A 691 -19.48 34.04 -10.18
CA ASN A 691 -18.69 34.27 -11.40
C ASN A 691 -19.30 33.62 -12.65
N LYS A 692 -19.89 32.42 -12.56
CA LYS A 692 -20.63 31.83 -13.67
C LYS A 692 -21.86 32.68 -14.07
N ASN A 693 -22.58 33.22 -13.09
CA ASN A 693 -23.72 34.08 -13.36
C ASN A 693 -23.34 35.50 -13.87
N ARG A 694 -22.09 35.94 -13.63
CA ARG A 694 -21.55 37.19 -14.15
C ARG A 694 -21.04 36.99 -15.59
N ALA A 695 -20.36 35.89 -15.88
CA ALA A 695 -19.93 35.51 -17.22
C ALA A 695 -21.11 35.12 -18.17
N ALA A 696 -22.26 34.80 -17.63
CA ALA A 696 -23.49 34.55 -18.38
C ALA A 696 -24.34 35.82 -18.59
N ARG A 697 -23.93 36.97 -18.04
CA ARG A 697 -24.59 38.29 -18.21
C ARG A 697 -23.72 39.28 -18.96
N GLU A 698 -22.45 39.00 -19.17
CA GLU A 698 -21.51 39.63 -20.09
C GLU A 698 -21.41 38.81 -21.39
#